data_9f859891f0202b6bdac8faff52521a5b
#
_entry.id   9f859891f0202b6bdac8faff52521a5b
#
_cell.length_a   1.000
_cell.length_b   1.000
_cell.length_c   1.000
_cell.angle_alpha   90.00
_cell.angle_beta   90.00
_cell.angle_gamma   90.00
#
_symmetry.space_group_name_H-M   'P 1'
#
loop_
_entity.id
_entity.type
_entity.pdbx_description
1 polymer ?
#
loop_
_entity_poly.entity_id
_entity_poly.type
_entity_poly.pdbx_seq_one_letter_code
_entity_poly.pdbx_strand_id
1 'polypeptide(L)'
;MIKITFPDNSVREYEAGVTGLQIAESISQRLAQDVIACGVNGETTELNRPINEDATIALYKFDDAEGKHAFWHTSAHLMAEAIEELYPGTQFGIGPAIENGFYYDVMPPEGVKLSDADFPKIEKKMQELQQKKEALVRKEISKAEVMELFASKGQTYKNELIAELEDGNITTYTQGNYIDLCKGPHLMSTAPIKAFKLLSLAAAYWRGDEKRPMMTRIYGISFPKKKMLDEYLVALEEAKKRDHRKIGKEMELFMFSERVGKGLPMWLPKGTALRLRLQDFLRKIQKRYGYQEVITPHIGGKNLYVTSGHYAHYGQDSFQPIHTPEEGEEYLLKPMNCPHHCEIFASQPRSYKDLPFRCAEFGTVYRYEQSGELHGLTRVRSFTQDDAHIFCRPDQVKDEFLRVMDIINIIFKALDFKEFDAQISLRDPNDKEKYIGTDEVWEEAENAIIEACAEKGLKTRTELGEAAFYGPKLDFMIKDALGRRWQLGTIQVDYNLPERFQLEYTGADNKKHRPVMIHRAPFGSMERFIAVLIEHTAGHFPLWLTPDQAVVLPISEKFNDYAKKVAEMLNQQDIRTIVDDRNEKIGRKIRDNEIKHIPYMLVVGEKEAAEGTVNVRKQGTQAQETMKIEDFAKKIQEEVRQMTENF
;
A
#
# COMPACT_ATOMS: atom_id res chain seq x y z
N MET A 1 -45.86 15.82 1.77
CA MET A 1 -45.19 14.68 1.11
C MET A 1 -43.86 15.19 0.53
N ILE A 2 -42.82 14.48 0.74
CA ILE A 2 -41.48 14.71 0.15
C ILE A 2 -41.12 13.56 -0.81
N LYS A 3 -40.29 13.84 -1.79
CA LYS A 3 -39.84 12.85 -2.78
C LYS A 3 -38.45 12.34 -2.42
N ILE A 4 -38.33 11.04 -2.23
CA ILE A 4 -37.08 10.38 -1.95
C ILE A 4 -36.65 9.62 -3.19
N THR A 5 -35.46 9.97 -3.72
CA THR A 5 -34.84 9.34 -4.89
C THR A 5 -33.84 8.30 -4.43
N PHE A 6 -33.98 7.07 -4.90
CA PHE A 6 -33.09 5.94 -4.57
C PHE A 6 -31.92 5.84 -5.58
N PRO A 7 -30.87 5.04 -5.28
CA PRO A 7 -29.70 4.88 -6.17
C PRO A 7 -30.02 4.32 -7.56
N ASP A 8 -31.15 3.61 -7.70
CA ASP A 8 -31.67 3.09 -8.99
C ASP A 8 -32.51 4.13 -9.76
N ASN A 9 -32.51 5.40 -9.32
CA ASN A 9 -33.31 6.52 -9.82
C ASN A 9 -34.83 6.33 -9.63
N SER A 10 -35.30 5.35 -8.88
CA SER A 10 -36.69 5.24 -8.50
C SER A 10 -37.04 6.31 -7.46
N VAL A 11 -38.28 6.86 -7.53
CA VAL A 11 -38.74 7.90 -6.63
C VAL A 11 -39.96 7.38 -5.86
N ARG A 12 -39.97 7.58 -4.54
CA ARG A 12 -41.11 7.30 -3.68
C ARG A 12 -41.46 8.53 -2.84
N GLU A 13 -42.76 8.70 -2.53
CA GLU A 13 -43.25 9.77 -1.69
C GLU A 13 -43.43 9.32 -0.25
N TYR A 14 -42.96 10.13 0.69
CA TYR A 14 -43.07 9.92 2.13
C TYR A 14 -43.58 11.21 2.82
N GLU A 15 -44.05 11.09 4.03
CA GLU A 15 -44.33 12.26 4.86
C GLU A 15 -43.04 12.98 5.27
N ALA A 16 -43.05 14.31 5.37
CA ALA A 16 -41.92 15.05 5.90
C ALA A 16 -41.62 14.63 7.33
N GLY A 17 -40.33 14.49 7.66
CA GLY A 17 -39.87 13.92 8.92
C GLY A 17 -39.61 12.41 8.88
N VAL A 18 -39.81 11.75 7.75
CA VAL A 18 -39.42 10.33 7.59
C VAL A 18 -37.95 10.15 7.85
N THR A 19 -37.60 9.02 8.46
CA THR A 19 -36.19 8.67 8.79
C THR A 19 -35.64 7.59 7.84
N GLY A 20 -34.32 7.51 7.73
CA GLY A 20 -33.68 6.46 6.96
C GLY A 20 -34.09 5.04 7.41
N LEU A 21 -34.32 4.84 8.72
CA LEU A 21 -34.82 3.57 9.24
C LEU A 21 -36.23 3.25 8.73
N GLN A 22 -37.15 4.20 8.81
CA GLN A 22 -38.53 4.03 8.33
C GLN A 22 -38.59 3.76 6.82
N ILE A 23 -37.71 4.40 6.05
CA ILE A 23 -37.56 4.13 4.63
C ILE A 23 -37.07 2.69 4.42
N ALA A 24 -36.06 2.24 5.16
CA ALA A 24 -35.58 0.86 5.09
C ALA A 24 -36.64 -0.18 5.46
N GLU A 25 -37.44 0.08 6.51
CA GLU A 25 -38.59 -0.73 6.93
C GLU A 25 -39.68 -0.81 5.85
N SER A 26 -39.94 0.29 5.14
CA SER A 26 -40.90 0.32 4.04
C SER A 26 -40.49 -0.53 2.83
N ILE A 27 -39.18 -0.82 2.70
CA ILE A 27 -38.62 -1.68 1.65
C ILE A 27 -38.66 -3.15 2.10
N SER A 28 -38.06 -3.46 3.23
CA SER A 28 -38.15 -4.77 3.86
C SER A 28 -37.64 -4.76 5.31
N GLN A 29 -38.22 -5.60 6.16
CA GLN A 29 -37.79 -5.79 7.55
C GLN A 29 -36.35 -6.32 7.64
N ARG A 30 -35.90 -7.13 6.68
CA ARG A 30 -34.53 -7.65 6.62
C ARG A 30 -33.54 -6.52 6.34
N LEU A 31 -33.85 -5.63 5.40
CA LEU A 31 -33.00 -4.48 5.09
C LEU A 31 -32.87 -3.57 6.31
N ALA A 32 -33.96 -3.27 6.99
CA ALA A 32 -33.96 -2.44 8.20
C ALA A 32 -33.08 -3.00 9.34
N GLN A 33 -32.94 -4.33 9.43
CA GLN A 33 -32.05 -4.98 10.40
C GLN A 33 -30.57 -4.90 10.01
N ASP A 34 -30.26 -4.84 8.71
CA ASP A 34 -28.89 -4.84 8.19
C ASP A 34 -28.30 -3.44 8.03
N VAL A 35 -29.15 -2.41 7.85
CA VAL A 35 -28.74 -1.03 7.62
C VAL A 35 -28.34 -0.38 8.95
N ILE A 36 -27.24 0.37 8.94
CA ILE A 36 -26.67 1.00 10.14
C ILE A 36 -26.43 2.51 10.03
N ALA A 37 -26.41 3.04 8.81
CA ALA A 37 -26.33 4.46 8.51
C ALA A 37 -27.06 4.75 7.18
N CYS A 38 -27.29 6.02 6.83
CA CYS A 38 -27.81 6.41 5.53
C CYS A 38 -27.08 7.64 4.99
N GLY A 39 -27.06 7.77 3.66
CA GLY A 39 -26.65 8.98 2.95
C GLY A 39 -27.87 9.78 2.56
N VAL A 40 -27.89 11.07 2.85
CA VAL A 40 -28.94 12.02 2.43
C VAL A 40 -28.26 13.12 1.63
N ASN A 41 -28.58 13.26 0.37
CA ASN A 41 -27.96 14.21 -0.56
C ASN A 41 -26.42 14.12 -0.59
N GLY A 42 -25.89 12.89 -0.48
CA GLY A 42 -24.45 12.62 -0.47
C GLY A 42 -23.76 12.73 0.89
N GLU A 43 -24.43 13.25 1.93
CA GLU A 43 -23.88 13.30 3.28
C GLU A 43 -24.33 12.10 4.12
N THR A 44 -23.38 11.42 4.76
CA THR A 44 -23.67 10.28 5.66
C THR A 44 -24.24 10.78 6.99
N THR A 45 -25.34 10.20 7.41
CA THR A 45 -26.07 10.57 8.63
C THR A 45 -26.63 9.35 9.35
N GLU A 46 -27.11 9.56 10.58
CA GLU A 46 -27.75 8.52 11.37
C GLU A 46 -29.10 8.10 10.78
N LEU A 47 -29.47 6.85 10.94
CA LEU A 47 -30.75 6.31 10.45
C LEU A 47 -31.99 6.95 11.06
N ASN A 48 -31.89 7.55 12.24
CA ASN A 48 -33.00 8.17 12.95
C ASN A 48 -33.15 9.68 12.71
N ARG A 49 -32.33 10.28 11.85
CA ARG A 49 -32.45 11.70 11.50
C ARG A 49 -33.64 11.92 10.59
N PRO A 50 -34.53 12.92 10.91
CA PRO A 50 -35.67 13.23 10.07
C PRO A 50 -35.24 13.91 8.76
N ILE A 51 -35.87 13.50 7.66
CA ILE A 51 -35.71 14.09 6.33
C ILE A 51 -36.94 14.91 6.06
N ASN A 52 -36.79 16.24 5.88
CA ASN A 52 -37.90 17.19 5.81
C ASN A 52 -38.15 17.77 4.42
N GLU A 53 -37.29 17.48 3.46
CA GLU A 53 -37.33 17.98 2.09
C GLU A 53 -37.01 16.88 1.08
N ASP A 54 -37.25 17.16 -0.21
CA ASP A 54 -36.89 16.22 -1.28
C ASP A 54 -35.39 15.91 -1.24
N ALA A 55 -35.06 14.63 -1.30
CA ALA A 55 -33.68 14.20 -1.13
C ALA A 55 -33.35 12.92 -1.92
N THR A 56 -32.06 12.73 -2.20
CA THR A 56 -31.52 11.42 -2.58
C THR A 56 -31.14 10.64 -1.34
N ILE A 57 -31.38 9.32 -1.33
CA ILE A 57 -31.02 8.46 -0.19
C ILE A 57 -30.15 7.29 -0.64
N ALA A 58 -29.14 6.95 0.18
CA ALA A 58 -28.43 5.68 0.16
C ALA A 58 -28.53 5.00 1.52
N LEU A 59 -28.65 3.69 1.56
CA LEU A 59 -28.77 2.90 2.81
C LEU A 59 -27.52 2.04 2.98
N TYR A 60 -26.75 2.30 4.03
CA TYR A 60 -25.43 1.71 4.24
C TYR A 60 -25.47 0.59 5.28
N LYS A 61 -24.86 -0.55 4.91
CA LYS A 61 -24.61 -1.70 5.78
C LYS A 61 -23.19 -1.64 6.32
N PHE A 62 -22.84 -2.59 7.20
CA PHE A 62 -21.48 -2.68 7.74
C PHE A 62 -20.38 -2.88 6.66
N ASP A 63 -20.70 -3.54 5.55
CA ASP A 63 -19.70 -3.79 4.50
C ASP A 63 -19.40 -2.55 3.64
N ASP A 64 -20.28 -1.55 3.65
CA ASP A 64 -20.08 -0.26 2.99
C ASP A 64 -19.09 0.62 3.78
N ALA A 65 -18.34 1.47 3.09
CA ALA A 65 -17.33 2.33 3.72
C ALA A 65 -17.92 3.28 4.75
N GLU A 66 -19.05 3.91 4.41
CA GLU A 66 -19.79 4.83 5.26
C GLU A 66 -20.40 4.11 6.48
N GLY A 67 -20.88 2.89 6.27
CA GLY A 67 -21.39 2.06 7.35
C GLY A 67 -20.28 1.65 8.33
N LYS A 68 -19.12 1.23 7.84
CA LYS A 68 -17.93 0.97 8.68
C LYS A 68 -17.51 2.20 9.46
N HIS A 69 -17.50 3.37 8.80
CA HIS A 69 -17.10 4.61 9.44
C HIS A 69 -18.01 4.92 10.65
N ALA A 70 -19.34 4.91 10.49
CA ALA A 70 -20.28 5.13 11.58
C ALA A 70 -20.16 4.07 12.69
N PHE A 71 -19.92 2.81 12.31
CA PHE A 71 -19.76 1.69 13.23
C PHE A 71 -18.52 1.84 14.12
N TRP A 72 -17.37 2.09 13.51
CA TRP A 72 -16.10 2.24 14.21
C TRP A 72 -16.03 3.55 14.99
N HIS A 73 -16.63 4.61 14.50
CA HIS A 73 -16.74 5.87 15.24
C HIS A 73 -17.56 5.68 16.52
N THR A 74 -18.67 4.95 16.47
CA THR A 74 -19.45 4.60 17.66
C THR A 74 -18.66 3.67 18.60
N SER A 75 -17.85 2.78 18.07
CA SER A 75 -16.99 1.89 18.87
C SER A 75 -15.87 2.66 19.60
N ALA A 76 -15.38 3.76 19.02
CA ALA A 76 -14.45 4.66 19.69
C ALA A 76 -15.11 5.33 20.92
N HIS A 77 -16.38 5.76 20.80
CA HIS A 77 -17.13 6.31 21.92
C HIS A 77 -17.40 5.25 23.01
N LEU A 78 -17.74 4.01 22.64
CA LEU A 78 -17.91 2.90 23.59
C LEU A 78 -16.62 2.63 24.38
N MET A 79 -15.45 2.70 23.71
CA MET A 79 -14.15 2.58 24.37
C MET A 79 -13.89 3.76 25.31
N ALA A 80 -14.19 4.98 24.87
CA ALA A 80 -13.98 6.18 25.66
C ALA A 80 -14.85 6.16 26.94
N GLU A 81 -16.12 5.77 26.86
CA GLU A 81 -17.01 5.58 28.01
C GLU A 81 -16.43 4.54 28.99
N ALA A 82 -15.95 3.40 28.48
CA ALA A 82 -15.33 2.39 29.32
C ALA A 82 -14.08 2.91 30.06
N ILE A 83 -13.29 3.74 29.39
CA ILE A 83 -12.09 4.35 29.97
C ILE A 83 -12.49 5.43 31.00
N GLU A 84 -13.48 6.26 30.72
CA GLU A 84 -13.97 7.27 31.68
C GLU A 84 -14.47 6.63 32.99
N GLU A 85 -15.23 5.52 32.87
CA GLU A 85 -15.72 4.80 34.07
C GLU A 85 -14.59 4.08 34.84
N LEU A 86 -13.59 3.53 34.17
CA LEU A 86 -12.49 2.81 34.80
C LEU A 86 -11.39 3.70 35.38
N TYR A 87 -11.20 4.86 34.75
CA TYR A 87 -10.14 5.83 35.09
C TYR A 87 -10.72 7.24 35.16
N PRO A 88 -11.54 7.55 36.17
CA PRO A 88 -12.15 8.87 36.32
C PRO A 88 -11.11 9.99 36.30
N GLY A 89 -11.41 11.08 35.61
CA GLY A 89 -10.49 12.20 35.43
C GLY A 89 -9.61 12.06 34.18
N THR A 90 -9.77 11.00 33.38
CA THR A 90 -9.14 10.93 32.04
C THR A 90 -9.63 12.07 31.17
N GLN A 91 -8.71 12.74 30.48
CA GLN A 91 -9.05 13.74 29.48
C GLN A 91 -9.02 13.11 28.07
N PHE A 92 -9.96 13.51 27.25
CA PHE A 92 -10.16 12.95 25.93
C PHE A 92 -9.75 13.94 24.82
N GLY A 93 -8.96 13.46 23.87
CA GLY A 93 -8.59 14.17 22.65
C GLY A 93 -9.60 13.91 21.52
N ILE A 94 -9.13 13.20 20.51
CA ILE A 94 -9.90 12.88 19.28
C ILE A 94 -9.99 11.36 19.12
N GLY A 95 -11.18 10.88 18.71
CA GLY A 95 -11.46 9.44 18.51
C GLY A 95 -12.15 9.13 17.19
N PRO A 96 -11.49 9.22 16.03
CA PRO A 96 -12.10 8.95 14.74
C PRO A 96 -12.13 7.46 14.40
N ALA A 97 -13.01 7.11 13.46
CA ALA A 97 -12.82 5.91 12.65
C ALA A 97 -11.64 6.11 11.70
N ILE A 98 -10.94 5.02 11.39
CA ILE A 98 -9.84 4.95 10.43
C ILE A 98 -10.12 3.83 9.42
N GLU A 99 -9.29 3.69 8.39
CA GLU A 99 -9.48 2.71 7.31
C GLU A 99 -9.73 1.29 7.84
N ASN A 100 -9.06 0.88 8.92
CA ASN A 100 -9.19 -0.46 9.52
C ASN A 100 -9.38 -0.36 11.03
N GLY A 101 -10.53 0.12 11.48
CA GLY A 101 -10.89 0.22 12.88
C GLY A 101 -11.05 1.66 13.38
N PHE A 102 -10.64 1.90 14.59
CA PHE A 102 -10.75 3.19 15.28
C PHE A 102 -9.61 3.38 16.27
N TYR A 103 -9.42 4.63 16.70
CA TYR A 103 -8.59 4.93 17.86
C TYR A 103 -9.23 6.01 18.74
N TYR A 104 -8.68 6.19 19.92
CA TYR A 104 -8.95 7.36 20.76
C TYR A 104 -7.67 7.84 21.44
N ASP A 105 -7.43 9.15 21.41
CA ASP A 105 -6.34 9.81 22.12
C ASP A 105 -6.81 10.18 23.53
N VAL A 106 -6.17 9.62 24.54
CA VAL A 106 -6.52 9.83 25.94
C VAL A 106 -5.32 10.31 26.77
N MET A 107 -5.59 11.15 27.74
CA MET A 107 -4.63 11.55 28.78
C MET A 107 -5.16 11.03 30.11
N PRO A 108 -4.65 9.90 30.62
CA PRO A 108 -5.03 9.37 31.92
C PRO A 108 -4.74 10.36 33.05
N PRO A 109 -5.41 10.26 34.20
CA PRO A 109 -5.11 11.10 35.35
C PRO A 109 -3.68 10.88 35.86
N GLU A 110 -3.17 11.85 36.61
CA GLU A 110 -1.80 11.82 37.15
C GLU A 110 -1.54 10.51 37.94
N GLY A 111 -0.40 9.88 37.66
CA GLY A 111 -0.01 8.61 38.29
C GLY A 111 -0.58 7.35 37.62
N VAL A 112 -1.49 7.47 36.67
CA VAL A 112 -2.02 6.35 35.88
C VAL A 112 -1.29 6.25 34.54
N LYS A 113 -0.72 5.08 34.26
CA LYS A 113 -0.09 4.77 32.95
C LYS A 113 -0.78 3.56 32.36
N LEU A 114 -1.48 3.78 31.25
CA LEU A 114 -2.11 2.70 30.50
C LEU A 114 -1.07 1.86 29.73
N SER A 115 -1.32 0.58 29.67
CA SER A 115 -0.51 -0.42 28.97
C SER A 115 -1.39 -1.49 28.34
N ASP A 116 -0.81 -2.37 27.51
CA ASP A 116 -1.52 -3.50 26.91
C ASP A 116 -2.12 -4.44 27.99
N ALA A 117 -1.58 -4.44 29.19
CA ALA A 117 -2.11 -5.22 30.33
C ALA A 117 -3.50 -4.73 30.81
N ASP A 118 -3.88 -3.48 30.47
CA ASP A 118 -5.18 -2.91 30.83
C ASP A 118 -6.27 -3.29 29.79
N PHE A 119 -5.91 -3.76 28.60
CA PHE A 119 -6.87 -4.11 27.56
C PHE A 119 -7.97 -5.07 28.00
N PRO A 120 -7.67 -6.20 28.67
CA PRO A 120 -8.73 -7.11 29.13
C PRO A 120 -9.74 -6.45 30.05
N LYS A 121 -9.30 -5.51 30.90
CA LYS A 121 -10.17 -4.76 31.82
C LYS A 121 -11.05 -3.78 31.09
N ILE A 122 -10.47 -3.05 30.12
CA ILE A 122 -11.23 -2.10 29.29
C ILE A 122 -12.22 -2.85 28.40
N GLU A 123 -11.81 -3.93 27.72
CA GLU A 123 -12.67 -4.77 26.89
C GLU A 123 -13.84 -5.36 27.69
N LYS A 124 -13.61 -5.81 28.92
CA LYS A 124 -14.68 -6.29 29.80
C LYS A 124 -15.68 -5.18 30.12
N LYS A 125 -15.20 -3.96 30.40
CA LYS A 125 -16.06 -2.81 30.65
C LYS A 125 -16.84 -2.42 29.39
N MET A 126 -16.22 -2.39 28.23
CA MET A 126 -16.90 -2.17 26.95
C MET A 126 -18.01 -3.20 26.72
N GLN A 127 -17.76 -4.48 27.07
CA GLN A 127 -18.77 -5.54 26.95
C GLN A 127 -19.97 -5.29 27.90
N GLU A 128 -19.73 -4.85 29.13
CA GLU A 128 -20.78 -4.50 30.12
C GLU A 128 -21.64 -3.33 29.60
N LEU A 129 -21.01 -2.28 29.05
CA LEU A 129 -21.69 -1.13 28.50
C LEU A 129 -22.47 -1.50 27.22
N GLN A 130 -21.88 -2.27 26.30
CA GLN A 130 -22.55 -2.73 25.09
C GLN A 130 -23.84 -3.52 25.38
N GLN A 131 -23.84 -4.34 26.45
CA GLN A 131 -25.04 -5.10 26.84
C GLN A 131 -26.21 -4.22 27.25
N LYS A 132 -25.97 -3.00 27.71
CA LYS A 132 -27.01 -2.02 28.02
C LYS A 132 -27.71 -1.50 26.75
N LYS A 133 -27.08 -1.64 25.57
CA LYS A 133 -27.60 -1.20 24.25
C LYS A 133 -27.98 0.29 24.24
N GLU A 134 -27.15 1.10 24.86
CA GLU A 134 -27.40 2.52 25.05
C GLU A 134 -27.59 3.25 23.72
N ALA A 135 -28.58 4.15 23.66
CA ALA A 135 -28.82 4.99 22.52
C ALA A 135 -27.76 6.08 22.41
N LEU A 136 -27.40 6.44 21.18
CA LEU A 136 -26.58 7.63 20.92
C LEU A 136 -27.52 8.80 20.61
N VAL A 137 -27.46 9.81 21.47
CA VAL A 137 -28.33 10.98 21.39
C VAL A 137 -27.53 12.20 20.92
N ARG A 138 -27.81 12.66 19.71
CA ARG A 138 -27.26 13.88 19.14
C ARG A 138 -27.96 15.11 19.71
N LYS A 139 -27.19 16.12 20.09
CA LYS A 139 -27.71 17.41 20.51
C LYS A 139 -26.93 18.55 19.87
N GLU A 140 -27.66 19.51 19.31
CA GLU A 140 -27.07 20.80 18.92
C GLU A 140 -26.98 21.67 20.17
N ILE A 141 -25.86 22.33 20.35
CA ILE A 141 -25.57 23.08 21.58
C ILE A 141 -24.80 24.36 21.22
N SER A 142 -25.05 25.45 21.95
CA SER A 142 -24.30 26.68 21.74
C SER A 142 -22.85 26.57 22.21
N LYS A 143 -21.97 27.36 21.62
CA LYS A 143 -20.55 27.38 22.00
C LYS A 143 -20.34 27.65 23.48
N ALA A 144 -21.10 28.59 24.05
CA ALA A 144 -21.01 28.92 25.48
C ALA A 144 -21.40 27.74 26.39
N GLU A 145 -22.52 27.09 26.10
CA GLU A 145 -23.01 25.95 26.89
C GLU A 145 -22.08 24.75 26.81
N VAL A 146 -21.53 24.45 25.61
CA VAL A 146 -20.65 23.29 25.45
C VAL A 146 -19.29 23.53 26.10
N MET A 147 -18.76 24.76 26.09
CA MET A 147 -17.54 25.12 26.80
C MET A 147 -17.71 24.96 28.32
N GLU A 148 -18.82 25.42 28.89
CA GLU A 148 -19.13 25.26 30.31
C GLU A 148 -19.27 23.78 30.68
N LEU A 149 -19.97 22.99 29.84
CA LEU A 149 -20.16 21.56 30.03
C LEU A 149 -18.81 20.82 30.12
N PHE A 150 -17.91 21.02 29.16
CA PHE A 150 -16.62 20.32 29.16
C PHE A 150 -15.63 20.90 30.19
N ALA A 151 -15.75 22.19 30.54
CA ALA A 151 -15.00 22.77 31.65
C ALA A 151 -15.41 22.14 32.99
N SER A 152 -16.71 21.94 33.24
CA SER A 152 -17.20 21.28 34.44
C SER A 152 -16.76 19.82 34.60
N LYS A 153 -16.47 19.15 33.45
CA LYS A 153 -15.92 17.79 33.39
C LYS A 153 -14.38 17.74 33.39
N GLY A 154 -13.69 18.87 33.45
CA GLY A 154 -12.23 18.96 33.40
C GLY A 154 -11.61 18.60 32.05
N GLN A 155 -12.39 18.65 30.96
CA GLN A 155 -11.97 18.26 29.60
C GLN A 155 -11.31 19.43 28.84
N THR A 156 -10.07 19.74 29.20
CA THR A 156 -9.34 20.92 28.67
C THR A 156 -9.07 20.79 27.16
N TYR A 157 -8.75 19.61 26.67
CA TYR A 157 -8.49 19.38 25.23
C TYR A 157 -9.76 19.56 24.40
N LYS A 158 -10.93 19.15 24.90
CA LYS A 158 -12.21 19.42 24.24
C LYS A 158 -12.52 20.91 24.18
N ASN A 159 -12.28 21.64 25.26
CA ASN A 159 -12.46 23.09 25.28
C ASN A 159 -11.53 23.83 24.31
N GLU A 160 -10.31 23.34 24.13
CA GLU A 160 -9.41 23.88 23.11
C GLU A 160 -9.94 23.67 21.69
N LEU A 161 -10.50 22.51 21.38
CA LEU A 161 -11.13 22.24 20.10
C LEU A 161 -12.36 23.13 19.87
N ILE A 162 -13.20 23.30 20.90
CA ILE A 162 -14.41 24.11 20.84
C ILE A 162 -14.07 25.58 20.59
N ALA A 163 -12.97 26.08 21.15
CA ALA A 163 -12.56 27.48 21.00
C ALA A 163 -12.37 27.88 19.53
N GLU A 164 -11.99 26.94 18.66
CA GLU A 164 -11.76 27.14 17.22
C GLU A 164 -13.02 26.96 16.37
N LEU A 165 -14.11 26.42 16.92
CA LEU A 165 -15.35 26.21 16.18
C LEU A 165 -16.20 27.50 16.13
N GLU A 166 -16.92 27.67 15.03
CA GLU A 166 -17.93 28.71 14.90
C GLU A 166 -19.21 28.31 15.65
N ASP A 167 -19.89 29.27 16.26
CA ASP A 167 -21.16 29.03 16.94
C ASP A 167 -22.27 28.71 15.92
N GLY A 168 -23.19 27.86 16.31
CA GLY A 168 -24.35 27.46 15.49
C GLY A 168 -24.22 26.10 14.78
N ASN A 169 -23.01 25.49 14.75
CA ASN A 169 -22.77 24.18 14.13
C ASN A 169 -22.11 23.17 15.08
N ILE A 170 -22.24 23.37 16.40
CA ILE A 170 -21.60 22.51 17.39
C ILE A 170 -22.57 21.43 17.84
N THR A 171 -22.13 20.20 17.80
CA THR A 171 -22.90 19.03 18.22
C THR A 171 -22.17 18.19 19.25
N THR A 172 -22.96 17.61 20.14
CA THR A 172 -22.52 16.60 21.11
C THR A 172 -23.30 15.33 20.91
N TYR A 173 -22.67 14.20 21.27
CA TYR A 173 -23.33 12.91 21.33
C TYR A 173 -23.22 12.36 22.75
N THR A 174 -24.36 11.95 23.30
CA THR A 174 -24.45 11.32 24.62
C THR A 174 -24.72 9.83 24.42
N GLN A 175 -23.93 9.01 25.10
CA GLN A 175 -24.05 7.56 25.18
C GLN A 175 -23.97 7.16 26.67
N GLY A 176 -25.04 6.67 27.23
CA GLY A 176 -25.07 6.41 28.68
C GLY A 176 -24.72 7.65 29.50
N ASN A 177 -23.66 7.56 30.28
CA ASN A 177 -23.12 8.66 31.08
C ASN A 177 -22.03 9.48 30.36
N TYR A 178 -21.55 8.97 29.23
CA TYR A 178 -20.49 9.59 28.45
C TYR A 178 -21.07 10.61 27.47
N ILE A 179 -20.44 11.78 27.36
CA ILE A 179 -20.77 12.82 26.38
C ILE A 179 -19.52 13.25 25.66
N ASP A 180 -19.59 13.36 24.34
CA ASP A 180 -18.48 13.79 23.50
C ASP A 180 -18.85 14.96 22.58
N LEU A 181 -17.84 15.79 22.28
CA LEU A 181 -17.87 16.77 21.20
C LEU A 181 -17.64 16.02 19.88
N CYS A 182 -18.66 15.95 19.04
CA CYS A 182 -18.60 15.13 17.85
C CYS A 182 -19.57 15.59 16.76
N LYS A 183 -19.18 15.45 15.48
CA LYS A 183 -20.04 15.75 14.32
C LYS A 183 -20.87 14.54 13.87
N GLY A 184 -20.53 13.33 14.30
CA GLY A 184 -21.09 12.09 13.79
C GLY A 184 -20.47 11.68 12.42
N PRO A 185 -21.09 10.79 11.61
CA PRO A 185 -22.28 10.04 12.00
C PRO A 185 -21.99 8.91 12.99
N HIS A 186 -23.03 8.46 13.68
CA HIS A 186 -22.99 7.34 14.62
C HIS A 186 -24.08 6.30 14.34
N LEU A 187 -23.95 5.14 14.95
CA LEU A 187 -25.06 4.18 15.08
C LEU A 187 -26.17 4.77 15.98
N MET A 188 -27.40 4.30 15.82
CA MET A 188 -28.50 4.69 16.73
C MET A 188 -28.28 4.22 18.16
N SER A 189 -27.54 3.11 18.35
CA SER A 189 -27.20 2.57 19.66
C SER A 189 -25.95 1.68 19.60
N THR A 190 -25.43 1.29 20.75
CA THR A 190 -24.28 0.35 20.85
C THR A 190 -24.66 -1.11 20.55
N ALA A 191 -25.94 -1.43 20.37
CA ALA A 191 -26.46 -2.79 20.18
C ALA A 191 -25.80 -3.58 19.02
N PRO A 192 -25.47 -2.98 17.84
CA PRO A 192 -24.81 -3.69 16.75
C PRO A 192 -23.35 -4.09 17.03
N ILE A 193 -22.66 -3.46 18.00
CA ILE A 193 -21.24 -3.68 18.30
C ILE A 193 -21.08 -4.94 19.13
N LYS A 194 -21.10 -6.12 18.50
CA LYS A 194 -21.13 -7.40 19.23
C LYS A 194 -19.75 -7.99 19.51
N ALA A 195 -18.75 -7.59 18.76
CA ALA A 195 -17.40 -8.12 18.90
C ALA A 195 -16.37 -7.01 18.67
N PHE A 196 -15.38 -6.91 19.57
CA PHE A 196 -14.33 -5.90 19.49
C PHE A 196 -13.05 -6.42 20.14
N LYS A 197 -11.94 -5.80 19.76
CA LYS A 197 -10.62 -6.08 20.30
C LYS A 197 -9.78 -4.81 20.33
N LEU A 198 -9.10 -4.54 21.45
CA LEU A 198 -8.06 -3.52 21.51
C LEU A 198 -6.76 -4.10 20.96
N LEU A 199 -6.08 -3.37 20.10
CA LEU A 199 -4.98 -3.89 19.29
C LEU A 199 -3.61 -3.44 19.78
N SER A 200 -3.45 -2.15 20.08
CA SER A 200 -2.16 -1.57 20.47
C SER A 200 -2.31 -0.20 21.12
N LEU A 201 -1.23 0.22 21.77
CA LEU A 201 -1.04 1.57 22.28
C LEU A 201 0.08 2.27 21.50
N ALA A 202 -0.06 3.55 21.27
CA ALA A 202 0.99 4.42 20.73
C ALA A 202 1.03 5.75 21.47
N ALA A 203 2.20 6.37 21.52
CA ALA A 203 2.34 7.76 21.93
C ALA A 203 1.94 8.67 20.77
N ALA A 204 1.15 9.70 21.03
CA ALA A 204 0.75 10.69 20.05
C ALA A 204 0.80 12.08 20.66
N TYR A 205 1.55 12.99 20.05
CA TYR A 205 1.54 14.37 20.50
C TYR A 205 0.19 15.02 20.17
N TRP A 206 -0.32 15.81 21.10
CA TRP A 206 -1.57 16.54 20.89
C TRP A 206 -1.47 17.38 19.60
N ARG A 207 -2.38 17.15 18.66
CA ARG A 207 -2.41 17.78 17.32
C ARG A 207 -1.14 17.57 16.47
N GLY A 208 -0.38 16.54 16.76
CA GLY A 208 0.86 16.25 16.01
C GLY A 208 2.05 17.18 16.31
N ASP A 209 1.92 18.09 17.28
CA ASP A 209 2.96 19.04 17.64
C ASP A 209 3.85 18.47 18.76
N GLU A 210 5.10 18.20 18.46
CA GLU A 210 6.10 17.65 19.41
C GLU A 210 6.33 18.52 20.67
N LYS A 211 5.93 19.79 20.62
CA LYS A 211 6.00 20.71 21.77
C LYS A 211 4.79 20.61 22.72
N ARG A 212 3.78 19.87 22.31
CA ARG A 212 2.53 19.68 23.04
C ARG A 212 2.56 18.40 23.89
N PRO A 213 1.66 18.27 24.89
CA PRO A 213 1.58 17.06 25.72
C PRO A 213 1.42 15.79 24.90
N MET A 214 2.10 14.73 25.32
CA MET A 214 2.04 13.42 24.70
C MET A 214 0.89 12.63 25.29
N MET A 215 -0.11 12.29 24.46
CA MET A 215 -1.26 11.48 24.79
C MET A 215 -1.00 9.99 24.52
N THR A 216 -1.82 9.15 25.09
CA THR A 216 -1.87 7.70 24.79
C THR A 216 -2.95 7.47 23.75
N ARG A 217 -2.58 6.98 22.57
CA ARG A 217 -3.49 6.57 21.49
C ARG A 217 -3.77 5.09 21.62
N ILE A 218 -5.03 4.72 21.77
CA ILE A 218 -5.48 3.33 21.88
C ILE A 218 -6.19 2.93 20.59
N TYR A 219 -5.67 1.92 19.90
CA TYR A 219 -6.26 1.38 18.67
C TYR A 219 -7.18 0.20 18.98
N GLY A 220 -8.32 0.16 18.30
CA GLY A 220 -9.28 -0.93 18.40
C GLY A 220 -9.92 -1.28 17.06
N ILE A 221 -10.53 -2.46 17.04
CA ILE A 221 -11.34 -2.98 15.93
C ILE A 221 -12.63 -3.56 16.46
N SER A 222 -13.71 -3.45 15.68
CA SER A 222 -15.01 -4.00 16.07
C SER A 222 -15.80 -4.50 14.88
N PHE A 223 -16.70 -5.45 15.14
CA PHE A 223 -17.51 -6.12 14.13
C PHE A 223 -18.92 -6.42 14.64
N PRO A 224 -19.93 -6.51 13.74
CA PRO A 224 -21.28 -6.91 14.10
C PRO A 224 -21.42 -8.40 14.47
N LYS A 225 -20.40 -9.23 14.18
CA LYS A 225 -20.40 -10.67 14.45
C LYS A 225 -19.04 -11.13 14.96
N LYS A 226 -19.04 -12.00 15.97
CA LYS A 226 -17.80 -12.57 16.53
C LYS A 226 -16.95 -13.30 15.48
N LYS A 227 -17.58 -14.05 14.57
CA LYS A 227 -16.88 -14.73 13.48
C LYS A 227 -16.01 -13.78 12.65
N MET A 228 -16.52 -12.59 12.33
CA MET A 228 -15.76 -11.58 11.56
C MET A 228 -14.54 -11.09 12.34
N LEU A 229 -14.66 -10.89 13.65
CA LEU A 229 -13.52 -10.53 14.50
C LEU A 229 -12.49 -11.66 14.54
N ASP A 230 -12.93 -12.91 14.72
CA ASP A 230 -12.02 -14.06 14.79
C ASP A 230 -11.26 -14.23 13.46
N GLU A 231 -11.92 -14.09 12.31
CA GLU A 231 -11.31 -14.11 10.98
C GLU A 231 -10.29 -12.96 10.81
N TYR A 232 -10.64 -11.75 11.26
CA TYR A 232 -9.73 -10.61 11.22
C TYR A 232 -8.48 -10.82 12.09
N LEU A 233 -8.64 -11.35 13.30
CA LEU A 233 -7.50 -11.60 14.19
C LEU A 233 -6.57 -12.68 13.66
N VAL A 234 -7.11 -13.73 13.01
CA VAL A 234 -6.30 -14.74 12.31
C VAL A 234 -5.52 -14.08 11.17
N ALA A 235 -6.18 -13.27 10.33
CA ALA A 235 -5.51 -12.55 9.25
C ALA A 235 -4.43 -11.59 9.76
N LEU A 236 -4.68 -10.90 10.89
CA LEU A 236 -3.72 -9.99 11.51
C LEU A 236 -2.47 -10.74 12.04
N GLU A 237 -2.66 -11.91 12.66
CA GLU A 237 -1.53 -12.74 13.10
C GLU A 237 -0.73 -13.31 11.93
N GLU A 238 -1.41 -13.73 10.87
CA GLU A 238 -0.73 -14.14 9.62
C GLU A 238 0.04 -12.97 8.98
N ALA A 239 -0.52 -11.75 9.00
CA ALA A 239 0.17 -10.56 8.51
C ALA A 239 1.47 -10.29 9.30
N LYS A 240 1.43 -10.40 10.63
CA LYS A 240 2.62 -10.24 11.48
C LYS A 240 3.70 -11.28 11.19
N LYS A 241 3.31 -12.53 10.93
CA LYS A 241 4.27 -13.60 10.56
C LYS A 241 4.93 -13.33 9.22
N ARG A 242 4.20 -12.71 8.27
CA ARG A 242 4.65 -12.42 6.91
C ARG A 242 5.32 -11.05 6.76
N ASP A 243 5.41 -10.26 7.84
CA ASP A 243 6.01 -8.92 7.79
C ASP A 243 7.41 -8.95 7.15
N HIS A 244 7.57 -8.21 6.05
CA HIS A 244 8.81 -8.16 5.27
C HIS A 244 10.02 -7.69 6.09
N ARG A 245 9.81 -6.90 7.16
CA ARG A 245 10.88 -6.43 8.04
C ARG A 245 11.43 -7.57 8.89
N LYS A 246 10.53 -8.45 9.37
CA LYS A 246 10.90 -9.65 10.14
C LYS A 246 11.59 -10.67 9.24
N ILE A 247 10.94 -11.08 8.16
CA ILE A 247 11.47 -12.07 7.21
C ILE A 247 12.76 -11.56 6.57
N GLY A 248 12.81 -10.29 6.15
CA GLY A 248 13.99 -9.68 5.56
C GLY A 248 15.20 -9.68 6.49
N LYS A 249 14.98 -9.53 7.80
CA LYS A 249 16.03 -9.66 8.81
C LYS A 249 16.47 -11.12 9.00
N GLU A 250 15.52 -12.06 9.09
CA GLU A 250 15.80 -13.51 9.25
C GLU A 250 16.56 -14.08 8.04
N MET A 251 16.21 -13.62 6.83
CA MET A 251 16.87 -14.00 5.57
C MET A 251 18.09 -13.14 5.22
N GLU A 252 18.44 -12.14 6.02
CA GLU A 252 19.58 -11.23 5.78
C GLU A 252 19.50 -10.51 4.42
N LEU A 253 18.29 -9.95 4.08
CA LEU A 253 18.08 -9.32 2.78
C LEU A 253 18.44 -7.84 2.77
N PHE A 254 18.09 -7.09 3.81
CA PHE A 254 18.34 -5.65 3.90
C PHE A 254 18.41 -5.18 5.35
N MET A 255 18.89 -3.95 5.52
CA MET A 255 18.94 -3.29 6.82
C MET A 255 18.75 -1.78 6.71
N PHE A 256 18.42 -1.14 7.82
CA PHE A 256 18.44 0.30 8.00
C PHE A 256 19.45 0.66 9.08
N SER A 257 20.08 1.83 8.95
CA SER A 257 21.02 2.37 9.95
C SER A 257 20.70 3.83 10.22
N GLU A 258 20.63 4.20 11.49
CA GLU A 258 20.46 5.62 11.89
C GLU A 258 21.60 6.50 11.39
N ARG A 259 22.82 5.96 11.29
CA ARG A 259 23.99 6.70 10.76
C ARG A 259 23.88 6.99 9.27
N VAL A 260 23.23 6.13 8.50
CA VAL A 260 22.98 6.34 7.06
C VAL A 260 21.82 7.30 6.87
N GLY A 261 20.79 7.16 7.69
CA GLY A 261 19.60 8.03 7.68
C GLY A 261 18.30 7.24 7.58
N LYS A 262 17.22 7.88 8.03
CA LYS A 262 15.88 7.28 8.01
C LYS A 262 15.35 7.13 6.58
N GLY A 263 14.75 5.99 6.29
CA GLY A 263 14.17 5.72 4.98
C GLY A 263 15.19 5.45 3.85
N LEU A 264 16.45 5.14 4.20
CA LEU A 264 17.52 4.80 3.26
C LEU A 264 17.90 3.32 3.45
N PRO A 265 17.28 2.39 2.70
CA PRO A 265 17.55 0.97 2.84
C PRO A 265 18.93 0.60 2.29
N MET A 266 19.64 -0.28 2.99
CA MET A 266 20.85 -0.93 2.52
C MET A 266 20.57 -2.39 2.21
N TRP A 267 20.89 -2.80 0.98
CA TRP A 267 20.74 -4.17 0.53
C TRP A 267 21.95 -5.00 0.97
N LEU A 268 21.70 -6.08 1.69
CA LEU A 268 22.70 -7.06 2.05
C LEU A 268 22.98 -8.01 0.87
N PRO A 269 24.04 -8.84 0.89
CA PRO A 269 24.41 -9.67 -0.26
C PRO A 269 23.27 -10.52 -0.83
N LYS A 270 22.44 -11.14 0.04
CA LYS A 270 21.30 -11.97 -0.40
C LYS A 270 20.18 -11.14 -1.00
N GLY A 271 19.87 -10.01 -0.39
CA GLY A 271 18.88 -9.08 -0.94
C GLY A 271 19.34 -8.45 -2.26
N THR A 272 20.63 -8.13 -2.38
CA THR A 272 21.23 -7.67 -3.64
C THR A 272 21.09 -8.74 -4.73
N ALA A 273 21.39 -9.99 -4.42
CA ALA A 273 21.23 -11.10 -5.36
C ALA A 273 19.78 -11.25 -5.84
N LEU A 274 18.80 -11.21 -4.92
CA LEU A 274 17.37 -11.24 -5.24
C LEU A 274 16.98 -10.07 -6.16
N ARG A 275 17.40 -8.85 -5.81
CA ARG A 275 17.13 -7.64 -6.59
C ARG A 275 17.71 -7.71 -8.00
N LEU A 276 18.97 -8.12 -8.15
CA LEU A 276 19.64 -8.25 -9.44
C LEU A 276 18.94 -9.28 -10.35
N ARG A 277 18.43 -10.38 -9.79
CA ARG A 277 17.66 -11.38 -10.57
C ARG A 277 16.35 -10.84 -11.09
N LEU A 278 15.62 -10.07 -10.29
CA LEU A 278 14.41 -9.38 -10.77
C LEU A 278 14.76 -8.41 -11.90
N GLN A 279 15.83 -7.65 -11.75
CA GLN A 279 16.30 -6.74 -12.78
C GLN A 279 16.70 -7.47 -14.07
N ASP A 280 17.46 -8.55 -13.97
CA ASP A 280 17.92 -9.34 -15.13
C ASP A 280 16.74 -10.02 -15.84
N PHE A 281 15.75 -10.48 -15.08
CA PHE A 281 14.53 -11.03 -15.64
C PHE A 281 13.79 -9.97 -16.48
N LEU A 282 13.60 -8.77 -15.94
CA LEU A 282 12.95 -7.69 -16.67
C LEU A 282 13.79 -7.20 -17.86
N ARG A 283 15.12 -7.08 -17.73
CA ARG A 283 16.02 -6.73 -18.85
C ARG A 283 15.87 -7.67 -20.04
N LYS A 284 15.76 -8.98 -19.78
CA LYS A 284 15.55 -9.98 -20.84
C LYS A 284 14.23 -9.75 -21.56
N ILE A 285 13.15 -9.45 -20.83
CA ILE A 285 11.84 -9.13 -21.40
C ILE A 285 11.93 -7.83 -22.19
N GLN A 286 12.45 -6.76 -21.63
CA GLN A 286 12.61 -5.45 -22.25
C GLN A 286 13.37 -5.54 -23.58
N LYS A 287 14.46 -6.32 -23.61
CA LYS A 287 15.24 -6.54 -24.84
C LYS A 287 14.39 -7.19 -25.94
N ARG A 288 13.53 -8.18 -25.61
CA ARG A 288 12.60 -8.81 -26.57
C ARG A 288 11.58 -7.82 -27.12
N TYR A 289 11.18 -6.84 -26.30
CA TYR A 289 10.21 -5.78 -26.68
C TYR A 289 10.88 -4.54 -27.29
N GLY A 290 12.20 -4.58 -27.55
CA GLY A 290 12.94 -3.52 -28.25
C GLY A 290 13.27 -2.29 -27.40
N TYR A 291 13.36 -2.42 -26.08
CA TYR A 291 13.84 -1.35 -25.22
C TYR A 291 15.37 -1.25 -25.25
N GLN A 292 15.85 -0.01 -25.19
CA GLN A 292 17.26 0.33 -25.04
C GLN A 292 17.54 0.74 -23.61
N GLU A 293 18.54 0.13 -22.98
CA GLU A 293 18.90 0.44 -21.58
C GLU A 293 19.73 1.71 -21.54
N VAL A 294 19.40 2.62 -20.64
CA VAL A 294 20.10 3.88 -20.38
C VAL A 294 20.43 3.99 -18.89
N ILE A 295 21.35 4.88 -18.53
CA ILE A 295 21.70 5.20 -17.15
C ILE A 295 21.80 6.71 -17.04
N THR A 296 21.09 7.29 -16.08
CA THR A 296 21.08 8.72 -15.84
C THR A 296 21.66 9.07 -14.46
N PRO A 297 22.26 10.27 -14.30
CA PRO A 297 22.84 10.69 -13.03
C PRO A 297 21.77 10.83 -11.92
N HIS A 298 22.20 10.73 -10.67
CA HIS A 298 21.34 10.87 -9.50
C HIS A 298 20.93 12.31 -9.19
N ILE A 299 21.67 13.27 -9.72
CA ILE A 299 21.41 14.70 -9.58
C ILE A 299 21.21 15.33 -10.95
N GLY A 300 20.43 16.40 -11.00
CA GLY A 300 20.26 17.21 -12.21
C GLY A 300 20.14 18.69 -11.86
N GLY A 301 20.46 19.57 -12.79
CA GLY A 301 20.28 21.00 -12.61
C GLY A 301 18.82 21.34 -12.28
N LYS A 302 18.60 22.26 -11.36
CA LYS A 302 17.26 22.67 -10.90
C LYS A 302 16.32 23.02 -12.04
N ASN A 303 16.85 23.70 -13.09
CA ASN A 303 16.05 24.12 -14.24
C ASN A 303 15.42 22.95 -15.00
N LEU A 304 16.05 21.77 -15.01
CA LEU A 304 15.47 20.56 -15.61
C LEU A 304 14.12 20.23 -14.96
N TYR A 305 14.05 20.34 -13.62
CA TYR A 305 12.84 20.01 -12.85
C TYR A 305 11.84 21.17 -12.81
N VAL A 306 12.28 22.41 -13.02
CA VAL A 306 11.40 23.56 -13.27
C VAL A 306 10.72 23.41 -14.63
N THR A 307 11.48 23.08 -15.68
CA THR A 307 10.95 22.83 -17.03
C THR A 307 9.91 21.72 -17.03
N SER A 308 10.18 20.59 -16.38
CA SER A 308 9.27 19.47 -16.30
C SER A 308 8.04 19.71 -15.39
N GLY A 309 8.06 20.75 -14.54
CA GLY A 309 7.00 21.02 -13.57
C GLY A 309 7.14 20.28 -12.24
N HIS A 310 8.06 19.33 -12.12
CA HIS A 310 8.23 18.53 -10.90
C HIS A 310 8.63 19.39 -9.69
N TYR A 311 9.44 20.44 -9.89
CA TYR A 311 9.85 21.30 -8.80
C TYR A 311 8.68 22.04 -8.12
N ALA A 312 7.70 22.47 -8.89
CA ALA A 312 6.51 23.16 -8.36
C ALA A 312 5.55 22.18 -7.64
N HIS A 313 5.37 20.97 -8.18
CA HIS A 313 4.40 20.01 -7.66
C HIS A 313 4.93 19.13 -6.51
N TYR A 314 6.23 18.86 -6.48
CA TYR A 314 6.88 18.01 -5.44
C TYR A 314 7.76 18.79 -4.48
N GLY A 315 7.67 20.13 -4.45
CA GLY A 315 8.59 20.97 -3.66
C GLY A 315 8.67 20.63 -2.17
N GLN A 316 7.56 20.19 -1.56
CA GLN A 316 7.52 19.78 -0.15
C GLN A 316 8.07 18.37 0.06
N ASP A 317 7.92 17.49 -0.94
CA ASP A 317 8.37 16.09 -0.90
C ASP A 317 9.73 15.89 -1.59
N SER A 318 10.44 16.98 -1.90
CA SER A 318 11.78 16.95 -2.47
C SER A 318 12.84 17.27 -1.42
N PHE A 319 14.01 16.65 -1.56
CA PHE A 319 15.18 17.14 -0.84
C PHE A 319 15.49 18.58 -1.26
N GLN A 320 15.97 19.39 -0.33
CA GLN A 320 16.35 20.76 -0.62
C GLN A 320 17.45 20.82 -1.70
N PRO A 321 17.51 21.90 -2.51
CA PRO A 321 18.55 22.05 -3.52
C PRO A 321 19.96 21.95 -2.93
N ILE A 322 20.83 21.31 -3.66
CA ILE A 322 22.26 21.22 -3.38
C ILE A 322 22.90 22.47 -3.99
N HIS A 323 23.48 23.33 -3.16
CA HIS A 323 24.21 24.49 -3.58
C HIS A 323 25.69 24.13 -3.82
N THR A 324 26.23 24.62 -4.92
CA THR A 324 27.65 24.45 -5.24
C THR A 324 28.44 25.70 -4.84
N PRO A 325 29.79 25.69 -4.88
CA PRO A 325 30.59 26.89 -4.69
C PRO A 325 30.37 27.99 -5.74
N GLU A 326 29.76 27.64 -6.89
CA GLU A 326 29.43 28.62 -7.93
C GLU A 326 28.09 29.27 -7.61
N GLU A 327 28.08 30.61 -7.56
CA GLU A 327 26.88 31.38 -7.19
C GLU A 327 25.78 31.21 -8.22
N GLY A 328 24.57 30.80 -7.73
CA GLY A 328 23.39 30.56 -8.56
C GLY A 328 23.30 29.19 -9.20
N GLU A 329 24.31 28.32 -9.00
CA GLU A 329 24.26 26.94 -9.46
C GLU A 329 23.61 26.03 -8.41
N GLU A 330 22.47 25.44 -8.76
CA GLU A 330 21.70 24.56 -7.89
C GLU A 330 21.40 23.24 -8.58
N TYR A 331 21.58 22.13 -7.86
CA TYR A 331 21.20 20.78 -8.26
C TYR A 331 20.15 20.20 -7.35
N LEU A 332 19.38 19.26 -7.85
CA LEU A 332 18.42 18.47 -7.07
C LEU A 332 18.76 16.99 -7.18
N LEU A 333 18.56 16.25 -6.10
CA LEU A 333 18.39 14.81 -6.18
C LEU A 333 17.13 14.53 -7.01
N LYS A 334 17.24 13.71 -8.05
CA LYS A 334 16.13 13.49 -8.98
C LYS A 334 14.93 12.83 -8.28
N PRO A 335 13.74 13.45 -8.30
CA PRO A 335 12.52 12.86 -7.76
C PRO A 335 11.88 11.87 -8.75
N MET A 336 12.23 11.98 -10.04
CA MET A 336 11.77 11.16 -11.16
C MET A 336 12.82 11.08 -12.26
N ASN A 337 12.74 10.05 -13.13
CA ASN A 337 13.69 9.83 -14.22
C ASN A 337 13.25 10.48 -15.55
N CYS A 338 11.96 10.75 -15.73
CA CYS A 338 11.38 11.24 -16.99
C CYS A 338 12.06 12.49 -17.57
N PRO A 339 12.46 13.52 -16.80
CA PRO A 339 13.14 14.69 -17.37
C PRO A 339 14.45 14.34 -18.08
N HIS A 340 15.23 13.41 -17.51
CA HIS A 340 16.48 12.96 -18.10
C HIS A 340 16.24 12.17 -19.40
N HIS A 341 15.18 11.36 -19.47
CA HIS A 341 14.83 10.63 -20.69
C HIS A 341 14.34 11.55 -21.80
N CYS A 342 13.68 12.67 -21.46
CA CYS A 342 13.36 13.72 -22.43
C CYS A 342 14.65 14.31 -23.05
N GLU A 343 15.67 14.58 -22.24
CA GLU A 343 16.98 15.06 -22.73
C GLU A 343 17.68 14.02 -23.63
N ILE A 344 17.60 12.72 -23.26
CA ILE A 344 18.13 11.64 -24.11
C ILE A 344 17.41 11.62 -25.47
N PHE A 345 16.08 11.74 -25.49
CA PHE A 345 15.32 11.80 -26.74
C PHE A 345 15.74 13.00 -27.58
N ALA A 346 15.87 14.18 -26.97
CA ALA A 346 16.23 15.43 -27.64
C ALA A 346 17.69 15.48 -28.13
N SER A 347 18.56 14.59 -27.61
CA SER A 347 20.01 14.62 -27.93
C SER A 347 20.34 14.38 -29.41
N GLN A 348 19.39 13.86 -30.19
CA GLN A 348 19.55 13.56 -31.61
C GLN A 348 18.30 13.94 -32.40
N PRO A 349 18.44 14.44 -33.66
CA PRO A 349 17.29 14.60 -34.56
C PRO A 349 16.60 13.26 -34.79
N ARG A 350 15.27 13.23 -34.66
CA ARG A 350 14.45 12.04 -34.88
C ARG A 350 13.53 12.19 -36.08
N SER A 351 13.27 11.08 -36.75
CA SER A 351 12.25 10.98 -37.79
C SER A 351 11.14 10.01 -37.39
N TYR A 352 10.03 10.02 -38.07
CA TYR A 352 8.92 9.08 -37.85
C TYR A 352 9.34 7.60 -37.97
N LYS A 353 10.47 7.31 -38.65
CA LYS A 353 11.03 5.95 -38.78
C LYS A 353 11.76 5.48 -37.50
N ASP A 354 12.20 6.43 -36.67
CA ASP A 354 12.91 6.15 -35.43
C ASP A 354 11.95 5.91 -34.27
N LEU A 355 10.63 6.08 -34.51
CA LEU A 355 9.59 5.90 -33.52
C LEU A 355 8.83 4.57 -33.71
N PRO A 356 8.48 3.87 -32.62
CA PRO A 356 8.63 4.28 -31.23
C PRO A 356 10.07 4.13 -30.71
N PHE A 357 10.58 5.16 -30.01
CA PHE A 357 11.84 5.10 -29.28
C PHE A 357 11.54 4.69 -27.82
N ARG A 358 12.12 3.60 -27.37
CA ARG A 358 11.87 3.03 -26.03
C ARG A 358 13.17 3.01 -25.25
N CYS A 359 13.28 3.81 -24.18
CA CYS A 359 14.41 3.78 -23.27
C CYS A 359 13.96 3.32 -21.87
N ALA A 360 14.81 2.56 -21.19
CA ALA A 360 14.53 2.00 -19.89
C ALA A 360 15.75 2.08 -18.98
N GLU A 361 15.53 2.30 -17.69
CA GLU A 361 16.58 2.19 -16.68
C GLU A 361 16.01 1.64 -15.35
N PHE A 362 16.89 1.06 -14.54
CA PHE A 362 16.64 0.91 -13.12
C PHE A 362 17.16 2.17 -12.42
N GLY A 363 16.32 3.21 -12.46
CA GLY A 363 16.68 4.54 -12.02
C GLY A 363 16.37 4.77 -10.55
N THR A 364 17.39 5.14 -9.75
CA THR A 364 17.17 5.49 -8.35
C THR A 364 16.69 6.93 -8.24
N VAL A 365 15.58 7.12 -7.54
CA VAL A 365 14.94 8.42 -7.29
C VAL A 365 14.83 8.68 -5.79
N TYR A 366 14.64 9.94 -5.43
CA TYR A 366 14.70 10.42 -4.05
C TYR A 366 13.50 11.28 -3.73
N ARG A 367 12.79 10.96 -2.63
CA ARG A 367 11.66 11.76 -2.13
C ARG A 367 11.79 11.95 -0.63
N TYR A 368 11.56 13.16 -0.16
CA TYR A 368 11.63 13.47 1.26
C TYR A 368 10.32 13.13 1.94
N GLU A 369 10.04 11.82 2.06
CA GLU A 369 8.90 11.33 2.81
C GLU A 369 9.01 11.72 4.29
N GLN A 370 7.90 12.11 4.92
CA GLN A 370 7.89 12.50 6.32
C GLN A 370 8.23 11.31 7.22
N SER A 371 8.93 11.57 8.34
CA SER A 371 9.44 10.50 9.23
C SER A 371 8.34 9.57 9.75
N GLY A 372 7.13 10.09 9.98
CA GLY A 372 5.98 9.30 10.46
C GLY A 372 5.36 8.38 9.40
N GLU A 373 5.67 8.58 8.14
CA GLU A 373 5.15 7.80 7.01
C GLU A 373 6.08 6.64 6.60
N LEU A 374 7.33 6.68 7.03
CA LEU A 374 8.32 5.67 6.67
C LEU A 374 7.94 4.29 7.24
N HIS A 375 7.93 3.27 6.37
CA HIS A 375 7.54 1.92 6.77
C HIS A 375 8.33 0.84 6.03
N GLY A 376 9.37 0.30 6.65
CA GLY A 376 10.21 -0.74 6.07
C GLY A 376 10.66 -0.39 4.64
N LEU A 377 10.51 -1.34 3.70
CA LEU A 377 10.77 -1.11 2.28
C LEU A 377 9.56 -0.54 1.52
N THR A 378 8.37 -0.52 2.11
CA THR A 378 7.15 -0.07 1.40
C THR A 378 7.08 1.44 1.23
N ARG A 379 7.70 2.21 2.15
CA ARG A 379 7.80 3.68 2.06
C ARG A 379 9.15 4.16 2.53
N VAL A 380 9.96 4.60 1.60
CA VAL A 380 11.37 4.93 1.76
C VAL A 380 11.71 6.26 1.09
N ARG A 381 12.86 6.85 1.43
CA ARG A 381 13.34 8.12 0.85
C ARG A 381 14.22 7.95 -0.39
N SER A 382 14.78 6.77 -0.59
CA SER A 382 15.55 6.40 -1.78
C SER A 382 15.06 5.06 -2.28
N PHE A 383 14.61 5.00 -3.53
CA PHE A 383 14.11 3.79 -4.14
C PHE A 383 14.45 3.73 -5.63
N THR A 384 14.49 2.53 -6.17
CA THR A 384 14.80 2.30 -7.58
C THR A 384 13.55 1.91 -8.32
N GLN A 385 13.23 2.65 -9.39
CA GLN A 385 12.15 2.32 -10.31
C GLN A 385 12.69 1.54 -11.50
N ASP A 386 11.92 0.56 -11.97
CA ASP A 386 12.10 -0.09 -13.26
C ASP A 386 11.46 0.78 -14.36
N ASP A 387 11.96 1.97 -14.47
CA ASP A 387 11.36 3.07 -15.20
C ASP A 387 11.69 3.00 -16.70
N ALA A 388 10.69 3.22 -17.52
CA ALA A 388 10.91 3.35 -18.95
C ALA A 388 9.94 4.34 -19.57
N HIS A 389 10.42 4.98 -20.64
CA HIS A 389 9.68 5.96 -21.38
C HIS A 389 9.67 5.59 -22.87
N ILE A 390 8.48 5.62 -23.46
CA ILE A 390 8.26 5.34 -24.85
C ILE A 390 7.85 6.65 -25.51
N PHE A 391 8.64 7.09 -26.47
CA PHE A 391 8.30 8.24 -27.31
C PHE A 391 7.77 7.70 -28.62
N CYS A 392 6.52 7.97 -28.92
CA CYS A 392 5.84 7.39 -30.09
C CYS A 392 4.99 8.43 -30.84
N ARG A 393 4.53 8.07 -32.03
CA ARG A 393 3.54 8.86 -32.73
C ARG A 393 2.14 8.64 -32.13
N PRO A 394 1.20 9.59 -32.29
CA PRO A 394 -0.18 9.41 -31.80
C PRO A 394 -0.83 8.09 -32.25
N ASP A 395 -0.64 7.70 -33.50
CA ASP A 395 -1.18 6.45 -34.07
C ASP A 395 -0.57 5.16 -33.48
N GLN A 396 0.53 5.25 -32.73
CA GLN A 396 1.21 4.12 -32.08
C GLN A 396 0.86 3.96 -30.60
N VAL A 397 0.19 4.94 -29.98
CA VAL A 397 -0.05 4.97 -28.53
C VAL A 397 -0.75 3.70 -28.05
N LYS A 398 -1.84 3.30 -28.70
CA LYS A 398 -2.62 2.12 -28.33
C LYS A 398 -1.78 0.84 -28.40
N ASP A 399 -1.06 0.62 -29.49
CA ASP A 399 -0.23 -0.58 -29.67
C ASP A 399 0.89 -0.66 -28.63
N GLU A 400 1.54 0.46 -28.33
CA GLU A 400 2.57 0.51 -27.30
C GLU A 400 2.01 0.28 -25.90
N PHE A 401 0.84 0.82 -25.61
CA PHE A 401 0.14 0.58 -24.35
C PHE A 401 -0.19 -0.90 -24.15
N LEU A 402 -0.73 -1.57 -25.17
CA LEU A 402 -1.02 -3.01 -25.16
C LEU A 402 0.25 -3.85 -24.93
N ARG A 403 1.38 -3.48 -25.57
CA ARG A 403 2.68 -4.15 -25.36
C ARG A 403 3.18 -4.03 -23.91
N VAL A 404 2.99 -2.87 -23.27
CA VAL A 404 3.35 -2.68 -21.87
C VAL A 404 2.49 -3.57 -20.98
N MET A 405 1.19 -3.69 -21.25
CA MET A 405 0.30 -4.60 -20.52
C MET A 405 0.76 -6.05 -20.64
N ASP A 406 1.25 -6.49 -21.80
CA ASP A 406 1.80 -7.83 -21.97
C ASP A 406 3.05 -8.06 -21.11
N ILE A 407 3.94 -7.08 -21.02
CA ILE A 407 5.12 -7.14 -20.12
C ILE A 407 4.68 -7.32 -18.67
N ILE A 408 3.70 -6.53 -18.21
CA ILE A 408 3.19 -6.62 -16.83
C ILE A 408 2.58 -8.00 -16.56
N ASN A 409 1.78 -8.53 -17.49
CA ASN A 409 1.19 -9.85 -17.38
C ASN A 409 2.25 -10.98 -17.29
N ILE A 410 3.34 -10.88 -18.08
CA ILE A 410 4.47 -11.82 -17.99
C ILE A 410 5.08 -11.80 -16.60
N ILE A 411 5.32 -10.61 -16.03
CA ILE A 411 5.92 -10.46 -14.71
C ILE A 411 5.03 -11.05 -13.62
N PHE A 412 3.74 -10.72 -13.62
CA PHE A 412 2.80 -11.18 -12.60
C PHE A 412 2.65 -12.70 -12.63
N LYS A 413 2.61 -13.28 -13.83
CA LYS A 413 2.57 -14.74 -14.02
C LYS A 413 3.84 -15.43 -13.52
N ALA A 414 5.03 -14.87 -13.80
CA ALA A 414 6.32 -15.43 -13.36
C ALA A 414 6.49 -15.42 -11.83
N LEU A 415 5.77 -14.55 -11.13
CA LEU A 415 5.83 -14.37 -9.68
C LEU A 415 4.59 -14.91 -8.96
N ASP A 416 3.71 -15.63 -9.68
CA ASP A 416 2.49 -16.27 -9.16
C ASP A 416 1.47 -15.29 -8.57
N PHE A 417 1.44 -14.05 -9.05
CA PHE A 417 0.37 -13.12 -8.74
C PHE A 417 -0.87 -13.45 -9.59
N LYS A 418 -1.81 -14.20 -9.01
CA LYS A 418 -2.99 -14.73 -9.71
C LYS A 418 -4.14 -13.74 -9.84
N GLU A 419 -4.26 -12.84 -8.87
CA GLU A 419 -5.36 -11.90 -8.79
C GLU A 419 -4.83 -10.47 -8.76
N PHE A 420 -5.20 -9.69 -9.75
CA PHE A 420 -5.00 -8.25 -9.77
C PHE A 420 -6.22 -7.55 -10.37
N ASP A 421 -6.46 -6.34 -9.90
CA ASP A 421 -7.45 -5.43 -10.47
C ASP A 421 -6.70 -4.31 -11.22
N ALA A 422 -7.26 -3.82 -12.29
CA ALA A 422 -6.75 -2.64 -12.98
C ALA A 422 -7.58 -1.42 -12.59
N GLN A 423 -6.92 -0.35 -12.15
CA GLN A 423 -7.55 0.92 -11.78
C GLN A 423 -7.20 1.98 -12.82
N ILE A 424 -8.22 2.49 -13.51
CA ILE A 424 -8.07 3.65 -14.40
C ILE A 424 -8.24 4.90 -13.54
N SER A 425 -7.17 5.68 -13.42
CA SER A 425 -7.16 6.93 -12.66
C SER A 425 -7.27 8.10 -13.62
N LEU A 426 -8.40 8.80 -13.57
CA LEU A 426 -8.74 9.93 -14.42
C LEU A 426 -8.61 11.24 -13.65
N ARG A 427 -8.59 12.37 -14.38
CA ARG A 427 -8.62 13.71 -13.76
C ARG A 427 -9.93 13.95 -13.01
N ASP A 428 -9.88 14.85 -12.01
CA ASP A 428 -11.08 15.39 -11.37
C ASP A 428 -11.67 16.49 -12.28
N PRO A 429 -12.90 16.32 -12.78
CA PRO A 429 -13.54 17.33 -13.61
C PRO A 429 -13.85 18.63 -12.85
N ASN A 430 -13.87 18.59 -11.51
CA ASN A 430 -14.16 19.73 -10.65
C ASN A 430 -12.91 20.49 -10.17
N ASP A 431 -11.71 19.91 -10.33
CA ASP A 431 -10.42 20.51 -9.91
C ASP A 431 -9.42 20.50 -11.08
N LYS A 432 -9.76 21.23 -12.14
CA LYS A 432 -8.94 21.28 -13.37
C LYS A 432 -7.60 21.98 -13.18
N GLU A 433 -7.45 22.86 -12.19
CA GLU A 433 -6.22 23.60 -11.91
C GLU A 433 -5.07 22.69 -11.45
N LYS A 434 -5.39 21.51 -10.91
CA LYS A 434 -4.41 20.49 -10.51
C LYS A 434 -3.67 19.90 -11.71
N TYR A 435 -4.21 19.99 -12.92
CA TYR A 435 -3.73 19.27 -14.10
C TYR A 435 -3.20 20.23 -15.16
N ILE A 436 -2.13 19.83 -15.85
CA ILE A 436 -1.54 20.57 -16.96
C ILE A 436 -2.03 20.03 -18.30
N GLY A 437 -2.17 20.90 -19.32
CA GLY A 437 -2.64 20.55 -20.64
C GLY A 437 -4.05 21.03 -20.95
N THR A 438 -4.54 20.74 -22.16
CA THR A 438 -5.89 21.12 -22.59
C THR A 438 -6.90 19.99 -22.39
N ASP A 439 -8.18 20.30 -22.39
CA ASP A 439 -9.24 19.30 -22.23
C ASP A 439 -9.21 18.26 -23.35
N GLU A 440 -8.94 18.66 -24.60
CA GLU A 440 -8.86 17.76 -25.75
C GLU A 440 -7.76 16.72 -25.61
N VAL A 441 -6.58 17.14 -25.14
CA VAL A 441 -5.44 16.25 -24.89
C VAL A 441 -5.74 15.24 -23.80
N TRP A 442 -6.44 15.67 -22.75
CA TRP A 442 -6.87 14.77 -21.66
C TRP A 442 -7.91 13.77 -22.14
N GLU A 443 -8.91 14.20 -22.90
CA GLU A 443 -9.94 13.30 -23.46
C GLU A 443 -9.32 12.24 -24.38
N GLU A 444 -8.37 12.60 -25.22
CA GLU A 444 -7.66 11.67 -26.10
C GLU A 444 -6.88 10.63 -25.28
N ALA A 445 -6.14 11.07 -24.25
CA ALA A 445 -5.37 10.19 -23.39
C ALA A 445 -6.25 9.25 -22.56
N GLU A 446 -7.33 9.76 -21.96
CA GLU A 446 -8.28 9.00 -21.17
C GLU A 446 -8.99 7.93 -22.00
N ASN A 447 -9.46 8.29 -23.22
CA ASN A 447 -10.10 7.36 -24.14
C ASN A 447 -9.14 6.25 -24.60
N ALA A 448 -7.88 6.58 -24.89
CA ALA A 448 -6.87 5.60 -25.31
C ALA A 448 -6.66 4.51 -24.23
N ILE A 449 -6.60 4.89 -22.96
CA ILE A 449 -6.46 3.94 -21.84
C ILE A 449 -7.71 3.07 -21.70
N ILE A 450 -8.91 3.67 -21.74
CA ILE A 450 -10.18 2.97 -21.61
C ILE A 450 -10.34 1.93 -22.72
N GLU A 451 -10.08 2.31 -23.97
CA GLU A 451 -10.17 1.41 -25.13
C GLU A 451 -9.17 0.25 -25.04
N ALA A 452 -7.91 0.53 -24.65
CA ALA A 452 -6.89 -0.50 -24.51
C ALA A 452 -7.25 -1.52 -23.41
N CYS A 453 -7.82 -1.07 -22.29
CA CYS A 453 -8.29 -1.94 -21.23
C CYS A 453 -9.46 -2.83 -21.70
N ALA A 454 -10.42 -2.25 -22.44
CA ALA A 454 -11.55 -2.99 -22.99
C ALA A 454 -11.09 -4.06 -23.99
N GLU A 455 -10.12 -3.76 -24.87
CA GLU A 455 -9.57 -4.71 -25.83
C GLU A 455 -8.88 -5.90 -25.17
N LYS A 456 -8.17 -5.68 -24.06
CA LYS A 456 -7.54 -6.75 -23.27
C LYS A 456 -8.53 -7.49 -22.36
N GLY A 457 -9.79 -7.07 -22.29
CA GLY A 457 -10.81 -7.67 -21.42
C GLY A 457 -10.46 -7.53 -19.92
N LEU A 458 -9.74 -6.48 -19.56
CA LEU A 458 -9.37 -6.24 -18.16
C LEU A 458 -10.59 -5.81 -17.34
N LYS A 459 -10.69 -6.38 -16.15
CA LYS A 459 -11.59 -5.89 -15.11
C LYS A 459 -11.06 -4.58 -14.57
N THR A 460 -11.69 -3.47 -14.93
CA THR A 460 -11.24 -2.14 -14.50
C THR A 460 -12.21 -1.50 -13.52
N ARG A 461 -11.64 -0.67 -12.65
CA ARG A 461 -12.34 0.29 -11.79
C ARG A 461 -11.85 1.68 -12.15
N THR A 462 -12.76 2.64 -12.29
CA THR A 462 -12.40 4.03 -12.57
C THR A 462 -12.43 4.84 -11.28
N GLU A 463 -11.36 5.62 -11.04
CA GLU A 463 -11.25 6.57 -9.93
C GLU A 463 -10.96 7.96 -10.48
N LEU A 464 -11.76 8.94 -10.05
CA LEU A 464 -11.58 10.34 -10.41
C LEU A 464 -10.66 11.04 -9.42
N GLY A 465 -9.84 11.97 -9.89
CA GLY A 465 -8.92 12.73 -9.05
C GLY A 465 -7.57 12.09 -8.76
N GLU A 466 -7.39 10.82 -9.13
CA GLU A 466 -6.19 10.02 -8.88
C GLU A 466 -5.18 10.03 -10.04
N ALA A 467 -5.47 10.75 -11.13
CA ALA A 467 -4.53 10.92 -12.24
C ALA A 467 -3.28 11.69 -11.80
N ALA A 468 -2.15 11.46 -12.50
CA ALA A 468 -1.00 12.34 -12.36
C ALA A 468 -1.32 13.73 -12.91
N PHE A 469 -0.60 14.76 -12.44
CA PHE A 469 -0.85 16.13 -12.89
C PHE A 469 -0.62 16.34 -14.40
N TYR A 470 0.10 15.44 -15.04
CA TYR A 470 0.47 15.49 -16.46
C TYR A 470 -0.25 14.48 -17.37
N GLY A 471 -1.01 13.55 -16.81
CA GLY A 471 -1.75 12.56 -17.62
C GLY A 471 -2.50 11.50 -16.80
N PRO A 472 -3.47 10.84 -17.45
CA PRO A 472 -4.20 9.72 -16.85
C PRO A 472 -3.30 8.50 -16.74
N LYS A 473 -3.66 7.57 -15.83
CA LYS A 473 -2.88 6.37 -15.58
C LYS A 473 -3.72 5.11 -15.42
N LEU A 474 -3.11 3.98 -15.74
CA LEU A 474 -3.59 2.65 -15.40
C LEU A 474 -2.69 2.06 -14.33
N ASP A 475 -3.25 1.84 -13.15
CA ASP A 475 -2.57 1.23 -12.02
C ASP A 475 -2.97 -0.23 -11.88
N PHE A 476 -1.99 -1.10 -11.68
CA PHE A 476 -2.22 -2.52 -11.40
C PHE A 476 -2.19 -2.74 -9.89
N MET A 477 -3.37 -3.06 -9.36
CA MET A 477 -3.60 -3.31 -7.93
C MET A 477 -3.52 -4.80 -7.66
N ILE A 478 -2.45 -5.25 -7.03
CA ILE A 478 -2.28 -6.65 -6.65
C ILE A 478 -2.88 -6.88 -5.28
N LYS A 479 -3.54 -8.02 -5.10
CA LYS A 479 -3.90 -8.54 -3.79
C LYS A 479 -2.82 -9.48 -3.30
N ASP A 480 -2.25 -9.19 -2.15
CA ASP A 480 -1.32 -10.12 -1.52
C ASP A 480 -2.07 -11.32 -0.91
N ALA A 481 -1.32 -12.29 -0.39
CA ALA A 481 -1.89 -13.49 0.23
C ALA A 481 -2.79 -13.21 1.45
N LEU A 482 -2.81 -11.99 1.96
CA LEU A 482 -3.64 -11.52 3.07
C LEU A 482 -4.85 -10.70 2.58
N GLY A 483 -5.03 -10.58 1.26
CA GLY A 483 -6.10 -9.80 0.63
C GLY A 483 -5.89 -8.28 0.66
N ARG A 484 -4.71 -7.79 1.09
CA ARG A 484 -4.39 -6.35 1.04
C ARG A 484 -4.08 -5.95 -0.39
N ARG A 485 -4.54 -4.76 -0.77
CA ARG A 485 -4.32 -4.20 -2.11
C ARG A 485 -3.06 -3.34 -2.12
N TRP A 486 -2.22 -3.58 -3.13
CA TRP A 486 -0.98 -2.84 -3.35
C TRP A 486 -0.93 -2.32 -4.78
N GLN A 487 -0.73 -1.03 -4.94
CA GLN A 487 -0.39 -0.45 -6.24
C GLN A 487 1.06 -0.80 -6.55
N LEU A 488 1.28 -1.58 -7.60
CA LEU A 488 2.62 -1.94 -8.09
C LEU A 488 2.86 -1.35 -9.48
N GLY A 489 2.44 -2.03 -10.54
CA GLY A 489 2.68 -1.57 -11.90
C GLY A 489 1.82 -0.35 -12.28
N THR A 490 2.40 0.57 -13.06
CA THR A 490 1.71 1.75 -13.58
C THR A 490 2.08 1.99 -15.04
N ILE A 491 1.09 2.41 -15.84
CA ILE A 491 1.26 2.92 -17.21
C ILE A 491 0.55 4.28 -17.28
N GLN A 492 1.22 5.29 -17.85
CA GLN A 492 0.69 6.64 -17.96
C GLN A 492 0.92 7.16 -19.38
N VAL A 493 -0.08 7.83 -19.95
CA VAL A 493 0.03 8.52 -21.23
C VAL A 493 0.23 10.01 -20.96
N ASP A 494 1.24 10.60 -21.57
CA ASP A 494 1.68 11.97 -21.31
C ASP A 494 1.91 12.73 -22.62
N TYR A 495 1.11 13.76 -22.82
CA TYR A 495 1.28 14.73 -23.92
C TYR A 495 1.98 16.01 -23.44
N ASN A 496 2.12 16.21 -22.13
CA ASN A 496 2.57 17.48 -21.54
C ASN A 496 4.09 17.60 -21.46
N LEU A 497 4.80 16.56 -21.02
CA LEU A 497 6.27 16.62 -20.96
C LEU A 497 6.90 16.79 -22.35
N PRO A 498 6.45 16.10 -23.42
CA PRO A 498 6.92 16.37 -24.77
C PRO A 498 6.75 17.84 -25.19
N GLU A 499 5.63 18.49 -24.84
CA GLU A 499 5.41 19.91 -25.10
C GLU A 499 6.35 20.81 -24.28
N ARG A 500 6.50 20.58 -22.99
CA ARG A 500 7.33 21.37 -22.09
C ARG A 500 8.82 21.32 -22.45
N PHE A 501 9.29 20.15 -22.89
CA PHE A 501 10.66 19.95 -23.39
C PHE A 501 10.83 20.26 -24.88
N GLN A 502 9.76 20.69 -25.56
CA GLN A 502 9.75 21.00 -26.99
C GLN A 502 10.31 19.86 -27.84
N LEU A 503 9.99 18.61 -27.47
CA LEU A 503 10.45 17.43 -28.20
C LEU A 503 9.82 17.36 -29.57
N GLU A 504 10.60 16.99 -30.58
CA GLU A 504 10.15 16.96 -31.96
C GLU A 504 10.69 15.76 -32.73
N TYR A 505 9.90 15.29 -33.70
CA TYR A 505 10.36 14.40 -34.75
C TYR A 505 9.92 14.92 -36.15
N THR A 506 10.65 14.54 -37.18
CA THR A 506 10.26 14.87 -38.55
C THR A 506 9.32 13.81 -39.10
N GLY A 507 8.10 14.19 -39.46
CA GLY A 507 7.09 13.32 -40.06
C GLY A 507 7.39 12.90 -41.51
N ALA A 508 6.56 12.01 -42.06
CA ALA A 508 6.62 11.62 -43.48
C ALA A 508 6.31 12.79 -44.43
N ASP A 509 5.65 13.81 -43.92
CA ASP A 509 5.33 15.08 -44.60
C ASP A 509 6.48 16.11 -44.53
N ASN A 510 7.65 15.72 -44.01
CA ASN A 510 8.81 16.57 -43.75
C ASN A 510 8.54 17.76 -42.80
N LYS A 511 7.46 17.72 -42.03
CA LYS A 511 7.17 18.70 -40.97
C LYS A 511 7.59 18.20 -39.61
N LYS A 512 7.73 19.14 -38.68
CA LYS A 512 7.97 18.83 -37.25
C LYS A 512 6.66 18.48 -36.58
N HIS A 513 6.69 17.40 -35.82
CA HIS A 513 5.57 16.90 -35.04
C HIS A 513 6.00 16.64 -33.58
N ARG A 514 5.06 16.71 -32.67
CA ARG A 514 5.26 16.42 -31.25
C ARG A 514 5.04 14.92 -30.99
N PRO A 515 5.97 14.19 -30.34
CA PRO A 515 5.72 12.82 -29.93
C PRO A 515 4.76 12.77 -28.74
N VAL A 516 4.12 11.63 -28.53
CA VAL A 516 3.44 11.26 -27.30
C VAL A 516 4.42 10.46 -26.44
N MET A 517 4.38 10.65 -25.13
CA MET A 517 5.21 9.91 -24.20
C MET A 517 4.36 8.93 -23.38
N ILE A 518 4.83 7.70 -23.21
CA ILE A 518 4.22 6.72 -22.31
C ILE A 518 5.24 6.39 -21.24
N HIS A 519 4.85 6.59 -19.98
CA HIS A 519 5.61 6.19 -18.81
C HIS A 519 5.16 4.80 -18.38
N ARG A 520 6.10 3.94 -18.01
CA ARG A 520 5.74 2.66 -17.43
C ARG A 520 6.76 2.18 -16.39
N ALA A 521 6.27 1.59 -15.32
CA ALA A 521 7.06 0.94 -14.31
C ALA A 521 6.31 -0.31 -13.83
N PRO A 522 6.59 -1.51 -14.39
CA PRO A 522 5.91 -2.75 -14.04
C PRO A 522 6.04 -3.18 -12.58
N PHE A 523 7.23 -3.04 -12.00
CA PHE A 523 7.42 -3.26 -10.55
C PHE A 523 7.05 -2.01 -9.74
N GLY A 524 7.15 -0.84 -10.33
CA GLY A 524 7.09 0.44 -9.65
C GLY A 524 8.37 0.70 -8.86
N SER A 525 8.29 0.76 -7.52
CA SER A 525 9.48 0.77 -6.66
C SER A 525 9.96 -0.65 -6.40
N MET A 526 11.21 -0.96 -6.71
CA MET A 526 11.83 -2.26 -6.41
C MET A 526 11.76 -2.59 -4.93
N GLU A 527 11.94 -1.60 -4.07
CA GLU A 527 11.88 -1.73 -2.62
C GLU A 527 10.47 -2.17 -2.18
N ARG A 528 9.43 -1.45 -2.61
CA ARG A 528 8.03 -1.79 -2.32
C ARG A 528 7.64 -3.13 -2.93
N PHE A 529 8.04 -3.38 -4.17
CA PHE A 529 7.75 -4.63 -4.85
C PHE A 529 8.33 -5.84 -4.10
N ILE A 530 9.61 -5.76 -3.69
CA ILE A 530 10.26 -6.82 -2.92
C ILE A 530 9.61 -6.99 -1.55
N ALA A 531 9.22 -5.90 -0.87
CA ALA A 531 8.46 -6.01 0.38
C ALA A 531 7.15 -6.80 0.20
N VAL A 532 6.35 -6.43 -0.82
CA VAL A 532 5.09 -7.12 -1.14
C VAL A 532 5.35 -8.58 -1.53
N LEU A 533 6.39 -8.85 -2.30
CA LEU A 533 6.78 -10.20 -2.70
C LEU A 533 7.18 -11.06 -1.48
N ILE A 534 7.96 -10.52 -0.55
CA ILE A 534 8.32 -11.19 0.71
C ILE A 534 7.04 -11.56 1.49
N GLU A 535 6.12 -10.61 1.66
CA GLU A 535 4.88 -10.82 2.41
C GLU A 535 3.92 -11.77 1.69
N HIS A 536 3.81 -11.67 0.35
CA HIS A 536 3.00 -12.56 -0.47
C HIS A 536 3.47 -14.02 -0.37
N THR A 537 4.77 -14.24 -0.52
CA THR A 537 5.37 -15.58 -0.50
C THR A 537 5.71 -16.07 0.91
N ALA A 538 5.56 -15.23 1.94
CA ALA A 538 6.08 -15.48 3.30
C ALA A 538 7.58 -15.87 3.29
N GLY A 539 8.37 -15.28 2.38
CA GLY A 539 9.79 -15.57 2.20
C GLY A 539 10.10 -16.82 1.36
N HIS A 540 9.09 -17.58 0.92
CA HIS A 540 9.26 -18.74 0.03
C HIS A 540 9.22 -18.30 -1.43
N PHE A 541 10.30 -17.70 -1.88
CA PHE A 541 10.42 -17.22 -3.26
C PHE A 541 10.36 -18.34 -4.29
N PRO A 542 9.91 -18.06 -5.53
CA PRO A 542 10.14 -18.96 -6.65
C PRO A 542 11.61 -19.35 -6.77
N LEU A 543 11.92 -20.60 -7.09
CA LEU A 543 13.28 -21.15 -7.04
C LEU A 543 14.30 -20.33 -7.84
N TRP A 544 13.91 -19.81 -8.99
CA TRP A 544 14.79 -18.98 -9.83
C TRP A 544 15.22 -17.67 -9.14
N LEU A 545 14.39 -17.17 -8.21
CA LEU A 545 14.60 -15.90 -7.52
C LEU A 545 15.28 -16.06 -6.15
N THR A 546 15.14 -17.24 -5.53
CA THR A 546 15.68 -17.49 -4.18
C THR A 546 17.18 -17.21 -4.11
N PRO A 547 17.67 -16.43 -3.11
CA PRO A 547 19.11 -16.11 -2.99
C PRO A 547 20.00 -17.35 -2.87
N ASP A 548 19.68 -18.25 -1.95
CA ASP A 548 20.35 -19.54 -1.77
C ASP A 548 19.38 -20.65 -2.15
N GLN A 549 19.64 -21.38 -3.25
CA GLN A 549 18.73 -22.43 -3.74
C GLN A 549 18.94 -23.76 -3.01
N ALA A 550 20.16 -24.00 -2.56
CA ALA A 550 20.50 -25.20 -1.80
C ALA A 550 21.51 -24.89 -0.70
N VAL A 551 21.51 -25.73 0.33
CA VAL A 551 22.54 -25.75 1.36
C VAL A 551 23.04 -27.18 1.55
N VAL A 552 24.35 -27.36 1.57
CA VAL A 552 24.97 -28.67 1.87
C VAL A 552 25.22 -28.76 3.36
N LEU A 553 24.73 -29.83 3.98
CA LEU A 553 24.75 -30.07 5.41
C LEU A 553 25.59 -31.32 5.71
N PRO A 554 26.89 -31.18 6.02
CA PRO A 554 27.70 -32.31 6.47
C PRO A 554 27.25 -32.77 7.86
N ILE A 555 27.07 -34.08 8.05
CA ILE A 555 26.67 -34.70 9.33
C ILE A 555 27.76 -34.62 10.40
N SER A 556 29.02 -34.49 9.98
CA SER A 556 30.20 -34.24 10.84
C SER A 556 31.28 -33.50 10.06
N GLU A 557 32.24 -32.93 10.78
CA GLU A 557 33.37 -32.19 10.18
C GLU A 557 34.20 -33.02 9.20
N LYS A 558 34.22 -34.36 9.33
CA LYS A 558 34.90 -35.28 8.40
C LYS A 558 34.44 -35.16 6.95
N PHE A 559 33.21 -34.65 6.74
CA PHE A 559 32.62 -34.54 5.42
C PHE A 559 32.57 -33.09 4.90
N ASN A 560 33.21 -32.14 5.60
CA ASN A 560 33.24 -30.74 5.18
C ASN A 560 33.90 -30.55 3.80
N ASP A 561 34.95 -31.26 3.50
CA ASP A 561 35.62 -31.16 2.19
C ASP A 561 34.73 -31.69 1.06
N TYR A 562 34.00 -32.77 1.30
CA TYR A 562 33.00 -33.26 0.35
C TYR A 562 31.86 -32.28 0.17
N ALA A 563 31.33 -31.70 1.27
CA ALA A 563 30.28 -30.70 1.22
C ALA A 563 30.71 -29.46 0.40
N LYS A 564 31.92 -28.96 0.59
CA LYS A 564 32.49 -27.86 -0.19
C LYS A 564 32.60 -28.20 -1.68
N LYS A 565 33.07 -29.42 -2.00
CA LYS A 565 33.14 -29.89 -3.38
C LYS A 565 31.75 -29.95 -4.03
N VAL A 566 30.73 -30.46 -3.33
CA VAL A 566 29.34 -30.49 -3.83
C VAL A 566 28.86 -29.07 -4.10
N ALA A 567 29.02 -28.14 -3.16
CA ALA A 567 28.63 -26.77 -3.34
C ALA A 567 29.35 -26.09 -4.51
N GLU A 568 30.63 -26.31 -4.68
CA GLU A 568 31.42 -25.79 -5.79
C GLU A 568 30.93 -26.32 -7.14
N MET A 569 30.66 -27.62 -7.26
CA MET A 569 30.11 -28.23 -8.49
C MET A 569 28.76 -27.65 -8.87
N LEU A 570 27.88 -27.40 -7.88
CA LEU A 570 26.58 -26.80 -8.12
C LEU A 570 26.68 -25.31 -8.48
N ASN A 571 27.54 -24.55 -7.80
CA ASN A 571 27.78 -23.14 -8.11
C ASN A 571 28.40 -22.93 -9.51
N GLN A 572 29.25 -23.84 -9.99
CA GLN A 572 29.76 -23.82 -11.37
C GLN A 572 28.64 -24.00 -12.43
N GLN A 573 27.48 -24.53 -12.03
CA GLN A 573 26.30 -24.72 -12.87
C GLN A 573 25.20 -23.67 -12.59
N ASP A 574 25.58 -22.53 -12.01
CA ASP A 574 24.67 -21.43 -11.63
C ASP A 574 23.58 -21.80 -10.61
N ILE A 575 23.79 -22.88 -9.84
CA ILE A 575 22.91 -23.27 -8.74
C ILE A 575 23.50 -22.74 -7.43
N ARG A 576 22.91 -21.70 -6.90
CA ARG A 576 23.39 -20.97 -5.71
C ARG A 576 23.33 -21.85 -4.47
N THR A 577 24.49 -22.37 -4.10
CA THR A 577 24.62 -23.36 -3.04
C THR A 577 25.62 -22.89 -2.00
N ILE A 578 25.22 -22.94 -0.74
CA ILE A 578 26.08 -22.66 0.42
C ILE A 578 26.36 -23.93 1.20
N VAL A 579 27.35 -23.88 2.10
CA VAL A 579 27.70 -24.97 3.02
C VAL A 579 27.47 -24.52 4.46
N ASP A 580 26.78 -25.32 5.25
CA ASP A 580 26.68 -25.15 6.69
C ASP A 580 27.61 -26.10 7.40
N ASP A 581 28.90 -25.73 7.50
CA ASP A 581 29.96 -26.51 8.11
C ASP A 581 30.12 -26.28 9.63
N ARG A 582 29.16 -25.61 10.27
CA ARG A 582 29.16 -25.39 11.72
C ARG A 582 29.22 -26.72 12.47
N ASN A 583 29.94 -26.77 13.58
CA ASN A 583 29.96 -27.93 14.48
C ASN A 583 28.66 -28.00 15.32
N GLU A 584 27.57 -28.37 14.66
CA GLU A 584 26.23 -28.48 15.23
C GLU A 584 25.54 -29.78 14.81
N LYS A 585 24.58 -30.25 15.60
CA LYS A 585 23.79 -31.43 15.28
C LYS A 585 22.98 -31.19 13.98
N ILE A 586 22.91 -32.21 13.12
CA ILE A 586 22.24 -32.11 11.82
C ILE A 586 20.78 -31.58 11.94
N GLY A 587 20.03 -32.00 12.97
CA GLY A 587 18.67 -31.50 13.20
C GLY A 587 18.61 -30.00 13.46
N ARG A 588 19.64 -29.41 14.12
CA ARG A 588 19.73 -27.97 14.32
C ARG A 588 20.08 -27.25 13.01
N LYS A 589 21.06 -27.77 12.25
CA LYS A 589 21.39 -27.23 10.94
C LYS A 589 20.17 -27.20 10.01
N ILE A 590 19.40 -28.28 9.96
CA ILE A 590 18.17 -28.36 9.17
C ILE A 590 17.19 -27.25 9.59
N ARG A 591 16.88 -27.16 10.90
CA ARG A 591 15.95 -26.17 11.44
C ARG A 591 16.40 -24.72 11.13
N ASP A 592 17.69 -24.41 11.35
CA ASP A 592 18.21 -23.07 11.13
C ASP A 592 18.14 -22.68 9.65
N ASN A 593 18.34 -23.62 8.72
CA ASN A 593 18.24 -23.37 7.28
C ASN A 593 16.79 -23.39 6.77
N GLU A 594 15.87 -24.08 7.44
CA GLU A 594 14.43 -23.94 7.22
C GLU A 594 13.93 -22.54 7.55
N ILE A 595 14.41 -21.93 8.66
CA ILE A 595 14.09 -20.54 9.04
C ILE A 595 14.63 -19.54 8.01
N LYS A 596 15.76 -19.84 7.35
CA LYS A 596 16.31 -19.02 6.26
C LYS A 596 15.61 -19.23 4.92
N HIS A 597 14.54 -20.04 4.88
CA HIS A 597 13.76 -20.35 3.68
C HIS A 597 14.58 -20.92 2.51
N ILE A 598 15.61 -21.72 2.79
CA ILE A 598 16.39 -22.38 1.74
C ILE A 598 15.61 -23.59 1.21
N PRO A 599 15.28 -23.63 -0.10
CA PRO A 599 14.37 -24.64 -0.65
C PRO A 599 14.89 -26.07 -0.57
N TYR A 600 16.20 -26.27 -0.76
CA TYR A 600 16.81 -27.59 -0.79
C TYR A 600 17.94 -27.73 0.23
N MET A 601 17.89 -28.79 1.02
CA MET A 601 18.94 -29.17 1.97
C MET A 601 19.54 -30.48 1.52
N LEU A 602 20.85 -30.47 1.28
CA LEU A 602 21.64 -31.61 0.78
C LEU A 602 22.42 -32.18 1.94
N VAL A 603 21.91 -33.23 2.57
CA VAL A 603 22.61 -33.89 3.69
C VAL A 603 23.66 -34.81 3.13
N VAL A 604 24.87 -34.72 3.64
CA VAL A 604 26.03 -35.55 3.20
C VAL A 604 26.74 -36.19 4.38
N GLY A 605 27.00 -37.46 4.23
CA GLY A 605 27.69 -38.29 5.21
C GLY A 605 28.66 -39.28 4.51
N GLU A 606 28.98 -40.34 5.20
CA GLU A 606 29.96 -41.35 4.72
C GLU A 606 29.49 -42.02 3.42
N LYS A 607 28.21 -42.39 3.35
CA LYS A 607 27.62 -43.03 2.17
C LYS A 607 27.66 -42.10 0.96
N GLU A 608 27.16 -40.88 1.13
CA GLU A 608 27.10 -39.88 0.06
C GLU A 608 28.51 -39.54 -0.45
N ALA A 609 29.49 -39.39 0.46
CA ALA A 609 30.87 -39.11 0.09
C ALA A 609 31.53 -40.26 -0.66
N ALA A 610 31.20 -41.51 -0.31
CA ALA A 610 31.74 -42.69 -0.98
C ALA A 610 31.12 -42.92 -2.37
N GLU A 611 29.82 -42.64 -2.53
CA GLU A 611 29.06 -42.90 -3.75
C GLU A 611 28.96 -41.68 -4.69
N GLY A 612 29.43 -40.50 -4.29
CA GLY A 612 29.31 -39.26 -5.07
C GLY A 612 27.88 -38.77 -5.20
N THR A 613 27.09 -38.93 -4.13
CA THR A 613 25.65 -38.59 -4.10
C THR A 613 25.33 -37.53 -3.06
N VAL A 614 24.10 -37.09 -3.03
CA VAL A 614 23.52 -36.19 -2.00
C VAL A 614 22.18 -36.74 -1.56
N ASN A 615 21.88 -36.63 -0.26
CA ASN A 615 20.55 -36.90 0.25
C ASN A 615 19.76 -35.59 0.24
N VAL A 616 18.79 -35.47 -0.70
CA VAL A 616 18.05 -34.25 -0.97
C VAL A 616 16.79 -34.21 -0.10
N ARG A 617 16.64 -33.13 0.64
CA ARG A 617 15.45 -32.78 1.40
C ARG A 617 14.88 -31.45 0.89
N LYS A 618 13.62 -31.42 0.51
CA LYS A 618 12.92 -30.17 0.14
C LYS A 618 12.29 -29.56 1.38
N GLN A 619 12.44 -28.26 1.56
CA GLN A 619 11.85 -27.51 2.68
C GLN A 619 10.34 -27.80 2.81
N GLY A 620 9.86 -27.88 4.05
CA GLY A 620 8.45 -28.13 4.36
C GLY A 620 8.00 -29.58 4.09
N THR A 621 8.90 -30.47 3.66
CA THR A 621 8.59 -31.89 3.44
C THR A 621 9.47 -32.80 4.29
N GLN A 622 8.97 -34.00 4.62
CA GLN A 622 9.76 -35.04 5.24
C GLN A 622 10.37 -36.01 4.21
N ALA A 623 10.00 -35.86 2.94
CA ALA A 623 10.51 -36.70 1.87
C ALA A 623 12.00 -36.46 1.66
N GLN A 624 12.75 -37.55 1.53
CA GLN A 624 14.17 -37.56 1.26
C GLN A 624 14.45 -38.47 0.05
N GLU A 625 15.32 -38.03 -0.82
CA GLU A 625 15.72 -38.75 -2.02
C GLU A 625 17.24 -38.69 -2.17
N THR A 626 17.90 -39.84 -2.33
CA THR A 626 19.35 -39.87 -2.62
C THR A 626 19.56 -39.92 -4.13
N MET A 627 20.34 -38.98 -4.66
CA MET A 627 20.63 -38.90 -6.09
C MET A 627 22.06 -38.43 -6.35
N LYS A 628 22.54 -38.59 -7.58
CA LYS A 628 23.83 -38.03 -8.01
C LYS A 628 23.76 -36.50 -8.06
N ILE A 629 24.89 -35.84 -7.86
CA ILE A 629 24.99 -34.37 -7.87
C ILE A 629 24.51 -33.81 -9.22
N GLU A 630 24.90 -34.46 -10.32
CA GLU A 630 24.54 -34.03 -11.67
C GLU A 630 23.03 -34.15 -11.94
N ASP A 631 22.38 -35.17 -11.38
CA ASP A 631 20.92 -35.36 -11.52
C ASP A 631 20.17 -34.31 -10.71
N PHE A 632 20.66 -33.97 -9.51
CA PHE A 632 20.13 -32.84 -8.74
C PHE A 632 20.29 -31.52 -9.49
N ALA A 633 21.46 -31.28 -10.09
CA ALA A 633 21.69 -30.07 -10.86
C ALA A 633 20.68 -29.93 -12.04
N LYS A 634 20.51 -31.02 -12.82
CA LYS A 634 19.53 -31.03 -13.92
C LYS A 634 18.11 -30.77 -13.43
N LYS A 635 17.72 -31.36 -12.30
CA LYS A 635 16.39 -31.16 -11.69
C LYS A 635 16.15 -29.70 -11.35
N ILE A 636 17.12 -29.02 -10.71
CA ILE A 636 17.02 -27.61 -10.35
C ILE A 636 16.98 -26.71 -11.58
N GLN A 637 17.85 -26.96 -12.56
CA GLN A 637 17.89 -26.19 -13.80
C GLN A 637 16.58 -26.30 -14.58
N GLU A 638 15.97 -27.49 -14.65
CA GLU A 638 14.69 -27.70 -15.32
C GLU A 638 13.56 -26.98 -14.57
N GLU A 639 13.52 -27.06 -13.23
CA GLU A 639 12.51 -26.34 -12.41
C GLU A 639 12.62 -24.81 -12.63
N VAL A 640 13.84 -24.26 -12.67
CA VAL A 640 14.09 -22.85 -12.96
C VAL A 640 13.66 -22.49 -14.39
N ARG A 641 14.02 -23.33 -15.38
CA ARG A 641 13.69 -23.09 -16.79
C ARG A 641 12.19 -23.04 -17.01
N GLN A 642 11.44 -23.95 -16.41
CA GLN A 642 9.97 -23.97 -16.51
C GLN A 642 9.32 -22.70 -15.97
N MET A 643 9.94 -22.06 -14.96
CA MET A 643 9.42 -20.83 -14.37
C MET A 643 9.82 -19.57 -15.16
N THR A 644 10.88 -19.60 -15.96
CA THR A 644 11.46 -18.38 -16.56
C THR A 644 11.42 -18.33 -18.09
N GLU A 645 11.23 -19.45 -18.78
CA GLU A 645 11.31 -19.51 -20.24
C GLU A 645 9.95 -19.72 -20.96
N ASN A 646 8.90 -20.09 -20.22
CA ASN A 646 7.57 -20.36 -20.79
C ASN A 646 6.71 -19.07 -20.95
N PHE A 647 7.34 -17.91 -21.19
CA PHE A 647 6.68 -16.61 -21.32
C PHE A 647 6.94 -15.93 -22.67
#